data_60d2c1675f85897178605b967a595053
#
_entry.id   60d2c1675f85897178605b967a595053
#
_cell.length_a   1.000
_cell.length_b   1.000
_cell.length_c   1.000
_cell.angle_alpha   90.00
_cell.angle_beta   90.00
_cell.angle_gamma   90.00
#
_symmetry.space_group_name_H-M   'P 1'
#
loop_
_entity.id
_entity.type
_entity.pdbx_description
1 polymer ?
#
loop_
_entity_poly.entity_id
_entity_poly.type
_entity_poly.pdbx_seq_one_letter_code
_entity_poly.pdbx_strand_id
1 'polypeptide(L)'
;MNPNSIITLRNYASQHIYNIVSIRQPTLDSNQKSLKIQSIFKELINKIRILTTCNEVDPHNTPMSLLFQHLRPSIIQLVANCSPNIDKLFIEKALVSNLDWNIRFLNSLIHLGAKDIIIWFFCHIPYYNENILETSQLDKQRAMYIQMLDYIISNYPPNLYFTEKEFVFLSNQTCMPYAASYHNRNNALLLATYCKLLRKICPWINYYSPSLAEKILKRDLNKSSQCVPSYLHSQPQPHIKKKLCFISDSFTTDTSVLRDRICIIGKLDRTKYDVYFASFYPFESICKNSIIAKVFMEKIKDNYIYLGNYSGNNLDTARSILEKYKFDFIVYPDIGMKLLPTLLAYSRIASVQITTWGHSETSGIDTIDYFISSEYFENTQSTLHKAQDNYTEKLILFKSLGTYYISPHKLFIENNPKYIVQCKTQTIQSSQTKELQGMVSYNKGARGAEALVKCGFTKEQNIYVCLQTFYKLTREFEKCLARILELDPNGIILLSNTFPFCKSHLIRIKNIIGKEKLSRLRWYGSLEKDEFLNLVSISDVCLDPFPFGGFNTSYDAFDYNIPVITMDNCEFLHGRFTSGLYKKMGLYNCECIVNTPEEYAKIASQIGINEKLRHKINRNIEMKKNLIFQEQESVLEWNDFFQNY
;
A
#
# COMPACT_ATOMS: atom_id res chain seq x y z
N MET A 1 -12.66 -16.96 14.97
CA MET A 1 -12.94 -18.42 15.02
C MET A 1 -12.24 -19.01 16.23
N ASN A 2 -12.97 -19.76 17.04
CA ASN A 2 -12.35 -20.61 18.06
C ASN A 2 -11.39 -21.59 17.35
N PRO A 3 -10.17 -21.87 17.89
CA PRO A 3 -9.23 -22.84 17.33
C PRO A 3 -9.90 -24.20 17.02
N ASN A 4 -10.87 -24.61 17.82
CA ASN A 4 -11.65 -25.82 17.58
C ASN A 4 -12.52 -25.78 16.30
N SER A 5 -13.04 -24.61 15.92
CA SER A 5 -13.83 -24.44 14.69
C SER A 5 -12.94 -24.56 13.43
N ILE A 6 -11.69 -24.07 13.52
CA ILE A 6 -10.69 -24.21 12.44
C ILE A 6 -10.27 -25.68 12.28
N ILE A 7 -10.05 -26.39 13.41
CA ILE A 7 -9.72 -27.81 13.42
C ILE A 7 -10.88 -28.62 12.84
N THR A 8 -12.11 -28.28 13.19
CA THR A 8 -13.33 -28.93 12.67
C THR A 8 -13.47 -28.74 11.15
N LEU A 9 -13.25 -27.52 10.66
CA LEU A 9 -13.23 -27.20 9.22
C LEU A 9 -12.12 -27.94 8.47
N ARG A 10 -10.93 -27.99 9.05
CA ARG A 10 -9.79 -28.73 8.50
C ARG A 10 -10.06 -30.21 8.42
N ASN A 11 -10.58 -30.81 9.48
CA ASN A 11 -10.93 -32.23 9.53
C ASN A 11 -12.04 -32.57 8.55
N TYR A 12 -13.06 -31.69 8.45
CA TYR A 12 -14.15 -31.85 7.51
C TYR A 12 -13.69 -31.73 6.05
N ALA A 13 -12.87 -30.73 5.72
CA ALA A 13 -12.28 -30.57 4.41
C ALA A 13 -11.37 -31.78 4.06
N SER A 14 -10.56 -32.23 5.01
CA SER A 14 -9.69 -33.41 4.84
C SER A 14 -10.49 -34.71 4.61
N GLN A 15 -11.60 -34.90 5.32
CA GLN A 15 -12.48 -36.04 5.17
C GLN A 15 -13.19 -36.04 3.80
N HIS A 16 -13.63 -34.86 3.33
CA HIS A 16 -14.25 -34.77 2.00
C HIS A 16 -13.23 -34.93 0.87
N ILE A 17 -12.01 -34.48 1.06
CA ILE A 17 -10.91 -34.72 0.13
C ILE A 17 -10.59 -36.22 0.09
N TYR A 18 -10.54 -36.87 1.25
CA TYR A 18 -10.39 -38.35 1.28
C TYR A 18 -11.50 -39.06 0.54
N ASN A 19 -12.75 -38.59 0.69
CA ASN A 19 -13.90 -39.14 -0.05
C ASN A 19 -13.78 -38.89 -1.56
N ILE A 20 -13.23 -37.74 -2.00
CA ILE A 20 -12.98 -37.47 -3.42
C ILE A 20 -11.83 -38.33 -3.94
N VAL A 21 -10.78 -38.54 -3.15
CA VAL A 21 -9.65 -39.41 -3.51
C VAL A 21 -10.09 -40.89 -3.61
N SER A 22 -11.03 -41.31 -2.75
CA SER A 22 -11.59 -42.65 -2.78
C SER A 22 -12.49 -42.94 -4.01
N ILE A 23 -12.97 -41.88 -4.72
CA ILE A 23 -13.71 -42.01 -6.00
C ILE A 23 -12.79 -42.48 -7.16
N ARG A 24 -11.51 -42.71 -6.93
CA ARG A 24 -10.59 -43.38 -7.89
C ARG A 24 -10.95 -44.82 -8.23
N GLN A 25 -12.09 -45.32 -7.77
CA GLN A 25 -12.55 -46.66 -8.18
C GLN A 25 -12.80 -46.72 -9.69
N PRO A 26 -12.33 -47.78 -10.38
CA PRO A 26 -12.38 -47.89 -11.84
C PRO A 26 -13.79 -48.04 -12.43
N THR A 27 -14.80 -48.14 -11.59
CA THR A 27 -16.19 -48.50 -11.96
C THR A 27 -17.11 -47.33 -12.34
N LEU A 28 -16.68 -46.06 -12.16
CA LEU A 28 -17.51 -44.93 -12.52
C LEU A 28 -17.04 -44.30 -13.84
N ASP A 29 -18.00 -43.98 -14.72
CA ASP A 29 -17.70 -43.24 -15.94
C ASP A 29 -17.31 -41.79 -15.66
N SER A 30 -16.76 -41.08 -16.65
CA SER A 30 -16.26 -39.71 -16.50
C SER A 30 -17.34 -38.69 -16.09
N ASN A 31 -18.60 -38.91 -16.52
CA ASN A 31 -19.74 -38.03 -16.19
C ASN A 31 -20.20 -38.24 -14.75
N GLN A 32 -20.28 -39.48 -14.28
CA GLN A 32 -20.63 -39.83 -12.92
C GLN A 32 -19.58 -39.32 -11.92
N LYS A 33 -18.29 -39.40 -12.27
CA LYS A 33 -17.20 -38.82 -11.48
C LYS A 33 -17.34 -37.29 -11.38
N SER A 34 -17.63 -36.65 -12.51
CA SER A 34 -17.82 -35.18 -12.57
C SER A 34 -18.99 -34.75 -11.71
N LEU A 35 -20.14 -35.37 -11.78
CA LEU A 35 -21.33 -35.08 -10.99
C LEU A 35 -21.10 -35.27 -9.48
N LYS A 36 -20.39 -36.33 -9.10
CA LYS A 36 -20.09 -36.64 -7.70
C LYS A 36 -19.08 -35.61 -7.11
N ILE A 37 -18.10 -35.21 -7.89
CA ILE A 37 -17.16 -34.14 -7.53
C ILE A 37 -17.89 -32.80 -7.37
N GLN A 38 -18.80 -32.44 -8.29
CA GLN A 38 -19.64 -31.25 -8.22
C GLN A 38 -20.52 -31.25 -6.96
N SER A 39 -21.12 -32.38 -6.60
CA SER A 39 -21.93 -32.53 -5.40
C SER A 39 -21.12 -32.27 -4.12
N ILE A 40 -19.92 -32.83 -4.01
CA ILE A 40 -19.04 -32.69 -2.85
C ILE A 40 -18.53 -31.23 -2.76
N PHE A 41 -18.24 -30.63 -3.90
CA PHE A 41 -17.85 -29.20 -3.97
C PHE A 41 -18.94 -28.27 -3.46
N LYS A 42 -20.19 -28.50 -3.92
CA LYS A 42 -21.37 -27.76 -3.49
C LYS A 42 -21.62 -27.89 -1.99
N GLU A 43 -21.40 -29.06 -1.45
CA GLU A 43 -21.54 -29.32 -0.01
C GLU A 43 -20.43 -28.65 0.80
N LEU A 44 -19.18 -28.65 0.34
CA LEU A 44 -18.07 -27.97 0.96
C LEU A 44 -18.30 -26.46 0.98
N ILE A 45 -18.75 -25.85 -0.13
CA ILE A 45 -19.07 -24.43 -0.24
C ILE A 45 -20.22 -24.06 0.71
N ASN A 46 -21.29 -24.86 0.74
CA ASN A 46 -22.42 -24.60 1.64
C ASN A 46 -22.00 -24.67 3.11
N LYS A 47 -21.12 -25.57 3.49
CA LYS A 47 -20.64 -25.69 4.86
C LYS A 47 -19.69 -24.56 5.26
N ILE A 48 -18.85 -24.10 4.32
CA ILE A 48 -18.05 -22.88 4.49
C ILE A 48 -18.98 -21.69 4.70
N ARG A 49 -20.06 -21.55 3.92
CA ARG A 49 -21.07 -20.50 4.08
C ARG A 49 -21.73 -20.56 5.45
N ILE A 50 -22.20 -21.72 5.88
CA ILE A 50 -22.87 -21.91 7.19
C ILE A 50 -21.92 -21.51 8.33
N LEU A 51 -20.67 -21.94 8.28
CA LEU A 51 -19.68 -21.66 9.31
C LEU A 51 -19.24 -20.20 9.33
N THR A 52 -19.33 -19.51 8.20
CA THR A 52 -19.01 -18.08 8.09
C THR A 52 -20.22 -17.17 8.42
N THR A 53 -21.45 -17.67 8.35
CA THR A 53 -22.67 -16.93 8.72
C THR A 53 -23.08 -17.13 10.17
N CYS A 54 -22.55 -18.13 10.88
CA CYS A 54 -22.76 -18.25 12.33
C CYS A 54 -22.05 -17.11 13.07
N ASN A 55 -22.77 -16.42 13.95
CA ASN A 55 -22.33 -15.23 14.71
C ASN A 55 -21.12 -15.43 15.66
N GLU A 56 -20.42 -16.54 15.59
CA GLU A 56 -19.23 -16.84 16.39
C GLU A 56 -17.91 -16.39 15.71
N VAL A 57 -17.99 -15.80 14.52
CA VAL A 57 -16.83 -15.29 13.79
C VAL A 57 -16.73 -13.79 14.06
N ASP A 58 -15.78 -13.39 14.89
CA ASP A 58 -15.38 -11.98 15.00
C ASP A 58 -14.78 -11.53 13.65
N PRO A 59 -15.46 -10.69 12.87
CA PRO A 59 -14.99 -10.25 11.57
C PRO A 59 -13.69 -9.44 11.64
N HIS A 60 -13.30 -8.99 12.85
CA HIS A 60 -12.10 -8.19 13.06
C HIS A 60 -10.86 -9.00 13.43
N ASN A 61 -11.00 -10.27 13.85
CA ASN A 61 -9.89 -11.04 14.41
C ASN A 61 -9.52 -12.32 13.65
N THR A 62 -10.28 -12.74 12.64
CA THR A 62 -9.91 -13.95 11.88
C THR A 62 -9.82 -13.59 10.39
N PRO A 63 -8.64 -13.37 9.86
CA PRO A 63 -8.49 -13.11 8.43
C PRO A 63 -9.01 -14.31 7.62
N MET A 64 -9.98 -14.07 6.73
CA MET A 64 -10.40 -15.06 5.71
C MET A 64 -9.19 -15.58 4.91
N SER A 65 -8.11 -14.79 4.81
CA SER A 65 -6.82 -15.21 4.28
C SER A 65 -6.25 -16.44 4.99
N LEU A 66 -6.38 -16.56 6.32
CA LEU A 66 -5.96 -17.75 7.07
C LEU A 66 -6.86 -18.96 6.77
N LEU A 67 -8.17 -18.76 6.65
CA LEU A 67 -9.09 -19.82 6.27
C LEU A 67 -8.78 -20.34 4.86
N PHE A 68 -8.57 -19.43 3.90
CA PHE A 68 -8.21 -19.79 2.54
C PHE A 68 -6.79 -20.36 2.42
N GLN A 69 -5.83 -19.91 3.21
CA GLN A 69 -4.52 -20.55 3.29
C GLN A 69 -4.61 -22.00 3.77
N HIS A 70 -5.53 -22.31 4.68
CA HIS A 70 -5.78 -23.68 5.14
C HIS A 70 -6.60 -24.51 4.15
N LEU A 71 -7.54 -23.89 3.41
CA LEU A 71 -8.36 -24.57 2.39
C LEU A 71 -7.63 -24.69 1.06
N ARG A 72 -6.62 -23.85 0.78
CA ARG A 72 -5.86 -23.88 -0.47
C ARG A 72 -5.30 -25.25 -0.85
N PRO A 73 -4.62 -25.99 0.05
CA PRO A 73 -4.18 -27.34 -0.26
C PRO A 73 -5.34 -28.28 -0.66
N SER A 74 -6.51 -28.05 -0.05
CA SER A 74 -7.72 -28.81 -0.30
C SER A 74 -8.35 -28.50 -1.65
N ILE A 75 -8.38 -27.23 -2.03
CA ILE A 75 -8.85 -26.79 -3.36
C ILE A 75 -7.89 -27.27 -4.44
N ILE A 76 -6.57 -27.17 -4.21
CA ILE A 76 -5.53 -27.67 -5.13
C ILE A 76 -5.66 -29.19 -5.30
N GLN A 77 -5.87 -29.93 -4.21
CA GLN A 77 -6.07 -31.39 -4.25
C GLN A 77 -7.35 -31.77 -5.01
N LEU A 78 -8.42 -30.98 -4.85
CA LEU A 78 -9.68 -31.18 -5.54
C LEU A 78 -9.52 -31.01 -7.06
N VAL A 79 -8.82 -29.94 -7.45
CA VAL A 79 -8.48 -29.62 -8.84
C VAL A 79 -7.57 -30.70 -9.44
N ALA A 80 -6.60 -31.23 -8.67
CA ALA A 80 -5.75 -32.35 -9.07
C ALA A 80 -6.55 -33.60 -9.38
N ASN A 81 -7.57 -33.86 -8.57
CA ASN A 81 -8.41 -35.04 -8.75
C ASN A 81 -9.38 -34.93 -9.95
N CYS A 82 -9.70 -33.70 -10.38
CA CYS A 82 -10.47 -33.45 -11.61
C CYS A 82 -9.65 -33.63 -12.88
N SER A 83 -8.32 -33.75 -12.79
CA SER A 83 -7.39 -33.95 -13.92
C SER A 83 -6.41 -35.08 -13.59
N PRO A 84 -6.72 -36.35 -13.95
CA PRO A 84 -6.02 -37.56 -13.47
C PRO A 84 -4.52 -37.63 -13.83
N ASN A 85 -4.02 -36.75 -14.70
CA ASN A 85 -2.63 -36.78 -15.18
C ASN A 85 -1.76 -35.63 -14.63
N ILE A 86 -2.21 -34.90 -13.59
CA ILE A 86 -1.52 -33.72 -13.13
C ILE A 86 -1.03 -33.89 -11.69
N ASP A 87 0.29 -33.79 -11.50
CA ASP A 87 0.96 -33.81 -10.21
C ASP A 87 0.64 -32.53 -9.40
N LYS A 88 0.58 -32.64 -8.06
CA LYS A 88 0.26 -31.55 -7.12
C LYS A 88 1.15 -30.30 -7.32
N LEU A 89 2.44 -30.53 -7.60
CA LEU A 89 3.40 -29.45 -7.89
C LEU A 89 3.10 -28.80 -9.26
N PHE A 90 2.55 -29.55 -10.19
CA PHE A 90 2.16 -29.08 -11.52
C PHE A 90 0.90 -28.19 -11.44
N ILE A 91 -0.01 -28.44 -10.50
CA ILE A 91 -1.22 -27.64 -10.32
C ILE A 91 -0.87 -26.27 -9.71
N GLU A 92 0.03 -26.22 -8.75
CA GLU A 92 0.54 -24.96 -8.24
C GLU A 92 1.22 -24.15 -9.33
N LYS A 93 1.88 -24.81 -10.27
CA LYS A 93 2.48 -24.19 -11.46
C LYS A 93 1.45 -23.94 -12.58
N ALA A 94 0.46 -24.78 -12.75
CA ALA A 94 -0.53 -24.68 -13.82
C ALA A 94 -1.59 -23.61 -13.58
N LEU A 95 -2.02 -23.38 -12.32
CA LEU A 95 -2.84 -22.22 -11.92
C LEU A 95 -2.19 -20.90 -12.34
N VAL A 96 -0.89 -20.92 -12.58
CA VAL A 96 -0.07 -19.78 -12.86
C VAL A 96 0.44 -19.75 -14.31
N SER A 97 0.36 -20.84 -15.06
CA SER A 97 1.01 -20.96 -16.38
C SER A 97 0.14 -21.47 -17.52
N ASN A 98 -1.08 -21.93 -17.26
CA ASN A 98 -1.95 -22.49 -18.31
C ASN A 98 -3.31 -21.76 -18.35
N LEU A 99 -3.47 -20.88 -19.35
CA LEU A 99 -4.68 -20.09 -19.56
C LEU A 99 -5.92 -20.95 -19.80
N ASP A 100 -5.83 -21.96 -20.65
CA ASP A 100 -6.99 -22.83 -20.99
C ASP A 100 -7.50 -23.59 -19.77
N TRP A 101 -6.58 -24.01 -18.90
CA TRP A 101 -6.96 -24.68 -17.68
C TRP A 101 -7.63 -23.70 -16.70
N ASN A 102 -7.10 -22.48 -16.55
CA ASN A 102 -7.67 -21.46 -15.71
C ASN A 102 -9.06 -21.06 -16.19
N ILE A 103 -9.27 -20.93 -17.49
CA ILE A 103 -10.58 -20.63 -18.09
C ILE A 103 -11.58 -21.76 -17.81
N ARG A 104 -11.18 -23.02 -17.98
CA ARG A 104 -12.05 -24.18 -17.67
C ARG A 104 -12.41 -24.24 -16.18
N PHE A 105 -11.45 -23.94 -15.32
CA PHE A 105 -11.68 -23.85 -13.88
C PHE A 105 -12.66 -22.74 -13.52
N LEU A 106 -12.47 -21.53 -14.05
CA LEU A 106 -13.38 -20.39 -13.85
C LEU A 106 -14.79 -20.70 -14.37
N ASN A 107 -14.93 -21.34 -15.53
CA ASN A 107 -16.23 -21.78 -16.04
C ASN A 107 -16.91 -22.76 -15.08
N SER A 108 -16.17 -23.71 -14.54
CA SER A 108 -16.71 -24.63 -13.54
C SER A 108 -17.19 -23.89 -12.29
N LEU A 109 -16.45 -22.90 -11.82
CA LEU A 109 -16.84 -22.05 -10.67
C LEU A 109 -18.09 -21.21 -10.97
N ILE A 110 -18.20 -20.68 -12.18
CA ILE A 110 -19.38 -19.93 -12.64
C ILE A 110 -20.61 -20.84 -12.66
N HIS A 111 -20.51 -22.01 -13.25
CA HIS A 111 -21.62 -22.99 -13.29
C HIS A 111 -22.06 -23.46 -11.90
N LEU A 112 -21.13 -23.56 -10.96
CA LEU A 112 -21.40 -23.90 -9.56
C LEU A 112 -21.92 -22.72 -8.74
N GLY A 113 -21.92 -21.50 -9.28
CA GLY A 113 -22.26 -20.29 -8.54
C GLY A 113 -21.28 -19.99 -7.40
N ALA A 114 -20.02 -20.44 -7.51
CA ALA A 114 -18.99 -20.28 -6.48
C ALA A 114 -18.35 -18.88 -6.53
N LYS A 115 -19.17 -17.83 -6.31
CA LYS A 115 -18.79 -16.41 -6.37
C LYS A 115 -17.58 -16.09 -5.50
N ASP A 116 -17.57 -16.60 -4.28
CA ASP A 116 -16.53 -16.44 -3.26
C ASP A 116 -15.14 -16.88 -3.75
N ILE A 117 -15.07 -18.05 -4.39
CA ILE A 117 -13.80 -18.56 -4.94
C ILE A 117 -13.36 -17.72 -6.14
N ILE A 118 -14.30 -17.26 -6.96
CA ILE A 118 -14.01 -16.40 -8.11
C ILE A 118 -13.38 -15.09 -7.65
N ILE A 119 -13.96 -14.41 -6.66
CA ILE A 119 -13.42 -13.14 -6.16
C ILE A 119 -12.07 -13.33 -5.47
N TRP A 120 -11.95 -14.37 -4.66
CA TRP A 120 -10.70 -14.73 -4.02
C TRP A 120 -9.58 -14.92 -5.06
N PHE A 121 -9.88 -15.66 -6.13
CA PHE A 121 -8.97 -15.93 -7.22
C PHE A 121 -8.44 -14.62 -7.84
N PHE A 122 -9.32 -13.68 -8.15
CA PHE A 122 -8.93 -12.40 -8.76
C PHE A 122 -8.23 -11.43 -7.80
N CYS A 123 -8.56 -11.46 -6.52
CA CYS A 123 -7.89 -10.60 -5.54
C CYS A 123 -6.49 -11.10 -5.16
N HIS A 124 -6.24 -12.43 -5.21
CA HIS A 124 -5.05 -13.02 -4.61
C HIS A 124 -4.06 -13.62 -5.61
N ILE A 125 -4.45 -13.89 -6.85
CA ILE A 125 -3.51 -14.42 -7.86
C ILE A 125 -2.24 -13.60 -8.02
N PRO A 126 -2.28 -12.25 -8.05
CA PRO A 126 -1.08 -11.47 -8.14
C PRO A 126 -0.09 -11.67 -6.99
N TYR A 127 -0.54 -12.11 -5.81
CA TYR A 127 0.32 -12.31 -4.64
C TYR A 127 1.27 -13.51 -4.73
N TYR A 128 0.94 -14.50 -5.55
CA TYR A 128 1.67 -15.78 -5.51
C TYR A 128 3.01 -15.77 -6.24
N ASN A 129 3.29 -14.70 -7.00
CA ASN A 129 4.29 -14.77 -8.04
C ASN A 129 5.57 -13.99 -7.78
N GLU A 130 5.56 -13.10 -6.80
CA GLU A 130 6.67 -12.17 -6.57
C GLU A 130 7.98 -12.85 -6.17
N ASN A 131 7.90 -14.05 -5.61
CA ASN A 131 9.02 -14.62 -4.89
C ASN A 131 9.62 -15.86 -5.52
N ILE A 132 9.00 -16.37 -6.59
CA ILE A 132 9.36 -17.68 -7.16
C ILE A 132 9.86 -17.55 -8.59
N LEU A 133 9.50 -16.47 -9.30
CA LEU A 133 9.63 -16.42 -10.74
C LEU A 133 10.75 -15.52 -11.24
N GLU A 134 11.34 -15.96 -12.34
CA GLU A 134 12.17 -15.11 -13.17
C GLU A 134 11.29 -14.05 -13.87
N THR A 135 11.89 -12.92 -14.23
CA THR A 135 11.21 -11.76 -14.85
C THR A 135 10.33 -12.15 -16.05
N SER A 136 10.81 -13.05 -16.90
CA SER A 136 10.04 -13.54 -18.06
C SER A 136 8.79 -14.33 -17.69
N GLN A 137 8.80 -15.01 -16.58
CA GLN A 137 7.64 -15.76 -16.07
C GLN A 137 6.61 -14.80 -15.47
N LEU A 138 7.05 -13.75 -14.79
CA LEU A 138 6.17 -12.71 -14.25
C LEU A 138 5.35 -12.04 -15.37
N ASP A 139 6.00 -11.65 -16.47
CA ASP A 139 5.33 -10.97 -17.58
C ASP A 139 4.27 -11.87 -18.25
N LYS A 140 4.58 -13.15 -18.44
CA LYS A 140 3.61 -14.14 -18.93
C LYS A 140 2.40 -14.27 -18.00
N GLN A 141 2.62 -14.28 -16.70
CA GLN A 141 1.55 -14.40 -15.72
C GLN A 141 0.66 -13.17 -15.66
N ARG A 142 1.26 -11.97 -15.73
CA ARG A 142 0.50 -10.72 -15.82
C ARG A 142 -0.39 -10.68 -17.06
N ALA A 143 0.16 -11.06 -18.23
CA ALA A 143 -0.59 -11.15 -19.47
C ALA A 143 -1.74 -12.16 -19.36
N MET A 144 -1.48 -13.33 -18.79
CA MET A 144 -2.50 -14.34 -18.56
C MET A 144 -3.58 -13.84 -17.59
N TYR A 145 -3.21 -13.16 -16.54
CA TYR A 145 -4.16 -12.58 -15.57
C TYR A 145 -5.11 -11.59 -16.25
N ILE A 146 -4.60 -10.70 -17.10
CA ILE A 146 -5.42 -9.75 -17.87
C ILE A 146 -6.37 -10.50 -18.80
N GLN A 147 -5.89 -11.52 -19.53
CA GLN A 147 -6.73 -12.35 -20.40
C GLN A 147 -7.85 -13.06 -19.63
N MET A 148 -7.58 -13.51 -18.42
CA MET A 148 -8.60 -14.10 -17.54
C MET A 148 -9.63 -13.08 -17.07
N LEU A 149 -9.21 -11.85 -16.74
CA LEU A 149 -10.13 -10.76 -16.43
C LEU A 149 -11.05 -10.47 -17.62
N ASP A 150 -10.49 -10.31 -18.81
CA ASP A 150 -11.27 -10.06 -20.05
C ASP A 150 -12.24 -11.20 -20.36
N TYR A 151 -11.80 -12.45 -20.16
CA TYR A 151 -12.65 -13.61 -20.34
C TYR A 151 -13.86 -13.57 -19.39
N ILE A 152 -13.66 -13.32 -18.10
CA ILE A 152 -14.75 -13.21 -17.13
C ILE A 152 -15.64 -12.03 -17.44
N ILE A 153 -15.08 -10.87 -17.77
CA ILE A 153 -15.87 -9.70 -18.17
C ILE A 153 -16.82 -10.06 -19.33
N SER A 154 -16.34 -10.82 -20.29
CA SER A 154 -17.15 -11.22 -21.48
C SER A 154 -18.18 -12.28 -21.17
N ASN A 155 -17.89 -13.24 -20.31
CA ASN A 155 -18.67 -14.46 -20.13
C ASN A 155 -19.40 -14.57 -18.78
N TYR A 156 -19.20 -13.62 -17.85
CA TYR A 156 -19.85 -13.68 -16.53
C TYR A 156 -21.36 -13.47 -16.63
N PRO A 157 -22.16 -14.37 -16.06
CA PRO A 157 -23.62 -14.27 -16.15
C PRO A 157 -24.16 -13.02 -15.43
N PRO A 158 -25.03 -12.23 -16.03
CA PRO A 158 -25.53 -10.98 -15.44
C PRO A 158 -26.35 -11.20 -14.15
N ASN A 159 -26.92 -12.39 -13.97
CA ASN A 159 -27.68 -12.77 -12.77
C ASN A 159 -26.79 -13.25 -11.61
N LEU A 160 -25.49 -13.42 -11.81
CA LEU A 160 -24.56 -13.90 -10.81
C LEU A 160 -23.75 -12.71 -10.23
N TYR A 161 -24.41 -11.67 -9.75
CA TYR A 161 -23.75 -10.52 -9.13
C TYR A 161 -23.53 -10.72 -7.62
N PHE A 162 -22.57 -9.98 -7.06
CA PHE A 162 -22.37 -9.88 -5.63
C PHE A 162 -23.27 -8.79 -5.04
N THR A 163 -23.85 -9.06 -3.88
CA THR A 163 -24.36 -7.97 -3.04
C THR A 163 -23.20 -7.26 -2.34
N GLU A 164 -23.42 -6.02 -1.85
CA GLU A 164 -22.41 -5.29 -1.08
C GLU A 164 -21.93 -6.12 0.12
N LYS A 165 -22.86 -6.70 0.87
CA LYS A 165 -22.56 -7.52 2.05
C LYS A 165 -21.70 -8.73 1.71
N GLU A 166 -22.01 -9.46 0.63
CA GLU A 166 -21.21 -10.60 0.17
C GLU A 166 -19.81 -10.15 -0.21
N PHE A 167 -19.70 -9.09 -1.00
CA PHE A 167 -18.40 -8.63 -1.49
C PHE A 167 -17.51 -8.12 -0.35
N VAL A 168 -18.02 -7.27 0.53
CA VAL A 168 -17.29 -6.75 1.69
C VAL A 168 -16.82 -7.88 2.61
N PHE A 169 -17.66 -8.90 2.81
CA PHE A 169 -17.29 -10.06 3.61
C PHE A 169 -16.19 -10.90 2.94
N LEU A 170 -16.27 -11.12 1.63
CA LEU A 170 -15.37 -12.02 0.90
C LEU A 170 -14.05 -11.38 0.49
N SER A 171 -14.03 -10.07 0.25
CA SER A 171 -12.84 -9.34 -0.22
C SER A 171 -11.75 -9.16 0.86
N ASN A 172 -12.03 -9.52 2.10
CA ASN A 172 -11.08 -9.52 3.22
C ASN A 172 -10.25 -8.22 3.31
N GLN A 173 -10.91 -7.07 3.18
CA GLN A 173 -10.33 -5.73 3.25
C GLN A 173 -9.50 -5.28 2.03
N THR A 174 -9.28 -6.13 1.02
CA THR A 174 -8.60 -5.76 -0.21
C THR A 174 -9.52 -5.96 -1.41
N CYS A 175 -9.84 -4.91 -2.13
CA CYS A 175 -10.67 -4.99 -3.34
C CYS A 175 -9.88 -4.72 -4.63
N MET A 176 -8.56 -4.74 -4.56
CA MET A 176 -7.67 -4.50 -5.71
C MET A 176 -6.51 -5.50 -5.70
N PRO A 177 -5.92 -5.79 -6.86
CA PRO A 177 -4.71 -6.59 -6.96
C PRO A 177 -3.48 -5.79 -6.47
N TYR A 178 -3.49 -5.45 -5.18
CA TYR A 178 -2.51 -4.60 -4.49
C TYR A 178 -1.06 -5.02 -4.72
N ALA A 179 -0.81 -6.32 -4.75
CA ALA A 179 0.54 -6.86 -4.93
C ALA A 179 1.15 -6.57 -6.31
N ALA A 180 0.34 -6.20 -7.31
CA ALA A 180 0.84 -5.85 -8.63
C ALA A 180 1.80 -4.63 -8.59
N SER A 181 1.70 -3.76 -7.59
CA SER A 181 2.59 -2.61 -7.38
C SER A 181 4.05 -3.02 -7.13
N TYR A 182 4.28 -4.21 -6.59
CA TYR A 182 5.63 -4.72 -6.33
C TYR A 182 6.30 -5.37 -7.56
N HIS A 183 5.57 -5.51 -8.68
CA HIS A 183 6.07 -6.18 -9.88
C HIS A 183 7.01 -5.32 -10.74
N ASN A 184 7.16 -4.04 -10.44
CA ASN A 184 7.92 -3.08 -11.26
C ASN A 184 7.46 -3.09 -12.74
N ARG A 185 6.15 -3.00 -12.95
CA ARG A 185 5.51 -2.99 -14.27
C ARG A 185 4.40 -1.96 -14.29
N ASN A 186 4.11 -1.45 -15.50
CA ASN A 186 2.94 -0.60 -15.71
C ASN A 186 1.67 -1.37 -15.37
N ASN A 187 0.85 -0.82 -14.47
CA ASN A 187 -0.38 -1.42 -13.97
C ASN A 187 -1.66 -0.77 -14.54
N ALA A 188 -1.56 0.25 -15.39
CA ALA A 188 -2.72 0.99 -15.89
C ALA A 188 -3.74 0.09 -16.59
N LEU A 189 -3.29 -0.75 -17.53
CA LEU A 189 -4.18 -1.70 -18.22
C LEU A 189 -4.77 -2.74 -17.25
N LEU A 190 -3.95 -3.30 -16.36
CA LEU A 190 -4.37 -4.33 -15.43
C LEU A 190 -5.46 -3.79 -14.50
N LEU A 191 -5.24 -2.62 -13.90
CA LEU A 191 -6.17 -2.02 -12.94
C LEU A 191 -7.44 -1.49 -13.62
N ALA A 192 -7.33 -0.92 -14.82
CA ALA A 192 -8.50 -0.54 -15.61
C ALA A 192 -9.37 -1.76 -16.00
N THR A 193 -8.74 -2.88 -16.36
CA THR A 193 -9.47 -4.12 -16.66
C THR A 193 -10.12 -4.69 -15.39
N TYR A 194 -9.41 -4.63 -14.27
CA TYR A 194 -9.98 -5.04 -12.97
C TYR A 194 -11.18 -4.15 -12.56
N CYS A 195 -11.11 -2.84 -12.81
CA CYS A 195 -12.23 -1.92 -12.59
C CYS A 195 -13.47 -2.35 -13.39
N LYS A 196 -13.30 -2.67 -14.68
CA LYS A 196 -14.40 -3.17 -15.55
C LYS A 196 -15.00 -4.47 -14.98
N LEU A 197 -14.17 -5.38 -14.48
CA LEU A 197 -14.65 -6.59 -13.82
C LEU A 197 -15.53 -6.23 -12.61
N LEU A 198 -15.04 -5.40 -11.69
CA LEU A 198 -15.79 -5.05 -10.49
C LEU A 198 -17.12 -4.38 -10.82
N ARG A 199 -17.15 -3.48 -11.80
CA ARG A 199 -18.39 -2.85 -12.24
C ARG A 199 -19.42 -3.84 -12.76
N LYS A 200 -18.97 -4.94 -13.36
CA LYS A 200 -19.85 -5.98 -13.88
C LYS A 200 -20.36 -6.91 -12.77
N ILE A 201 -19.49 -7.37 -11.88
CA ILE A 201 -19.86 -8.33 -10.84
C ILE A 201 -20.47 -7.68 -9.58
N CYS A 202 -20.27 -6.37 -9.41
CA CYS A 202 -20.76 -5.55 -8.30
C CYS A 202 -21.54 -4.33 -8.85
N PRO A 203 -22.71 -4.50 -9.49
CA PRO A 203 -23.42 -3.40 -10.14
C PRO A 203 -23.82 -2.26 -9.18
N TRP A 204 -23.91 -2.53 -7.89
CA TRP A 204 -24.18 -1.55 -6.84
C TRP A 204 -23.06 -0.51 -6.63
N ILE A 205 -21.84 -0.73 -7.16
CA ILE A 205 -20.79 0.30 -7.14
C ILE A 205 -21.02 1.37 -8.21
N ASN A 206 -21.84 1.10 -9.23
CA ASN A 206 -22.18 2.03 -10.30
C ASN A 206 -23.17 3.08 -9.79
N TYR A 207 -22.65 4.16 -9.22
CA TYR A 207 -23.45 5.24 -8.67
C TYR A 207 -22.99 6.58 -9.25
N TYR A 208 -23.98 7.40 -9.59
CA TYR A 208 -23.76 8.77 -10.02
C TYR A 208 -24.68 9.68 -9.20
N SER A 209 -24.11 10.71 -8.55
CA SER A 209 -24.86 11.64 -7.71
C SER A 209 -25.98 12.34 -8.50
N PRO A 210 -27.23 12.28 -8.06
CA PRO A 210 -28.35 12.96 -8.72
C PRO A 210 -28.13 14.47 -8.81
N SER A 211 -27.60 15.10 -7.77
CA SER A 211 -27.34 16.54 -7.76
C SER A 211 -26.27 16.96 -8.77
N LEU A 212 -25.33 16.08 -9.06
CA LEU A 212 -24.29 16.28 -10.06
C LEU A 212 -24.84 16.16 -11.48
N ALA A 213 -25.69 15.18 -11.72
CA ALA A 213 -26.39 15.00 -12.98
C ALA A 213 -27.21 16.24 -13.34
N GLU A 214 -27.93 16.81 -12.36
CA GLU A 214 -28.68 18.05 -12.53
C GLU A 214 -27.80 19.27 -12.86
N LYS A 215 -26.62 19.37 -12.19
CA LYS A 215 -25.64 20.44 -12.41
C LYS A 215 -25.08 20.40 -13.86
N ILE A 216 -24.80 19.20 -14.36
CA ILE A 216 -24.29 19.00 -15.73
C ILE A 216 -25.37 19.34 -16.74
N LEU A 217 -26.59 18.84 -16.58
CA LEU A 217 -27.71 19.16 -17.45
C LEU A 217 -27.99 20.68 -17.54
N LYS A 218 -27.94 21.37 -16.40
CA LYS A 218 -28.07 22.84 -16.36
C LYS A 218 -26.92 23.55 -17.08
N ARG A 219 -25.69 23.04 -16.96
CA ARG A 219 -24.51 23.60 -17.64
C ARG A 219 -24.62 23.45 -19.18
N ASP A 220 -25.08 22.32 -19.64
CA ASP A 220 -25.20 22.00 -21.05
C ASP A 220 -26.39 22.79 -21.69
N LEU A 221 -27.48 22.95 -20.96
CA LEU A 221 -28.60 23.81 -21.36
C LEU A 221 -28.19 25.28 -21.47
N ASN A 222 -27.37 25.77 -20.52
CA ASN A 222 -26.86 27.14 -20.54
C ASN A 222 -25.85 27.37 -21.68
N LYS A 223 -25.08 26.36 -22.08
CA LYS A 223 -24.17 26.44 -23.22
C LYS A 223 -24.93 26.49 -24.55
N SER A 224 -26.08 25.84 -24.65
CA SER A 224 -26.94 25.88 -25.86
C SER A 224 -27.76 27.16 -25.96
N SER A 225 -27.90 27.93 -24.87
CA SER A 225 -28.68 29.19 -24.87
C SER A 225 -27.83 30.47 -24.94
N GLN A 226 -26.51 30.37 -25.01
CA GLN A 226 -25.60 31.54 -25.12
C GLN A 226 -25.38 31.94 -26.61
N CYS A 227 -26.42 32.47 -27.23
CA CYS A 227 -26.33 33.41 -28.33
C CYS A 227 -26.85 34.79 -27.88
N VAL A 228 -26.32 35.37 -26.82
CA VAL A 228 -26.58 36.78 -26.46
C VAL A 228 -25.25 37.43 -26.00
N PRO A 229 -24.85 38.57 -26.59
CA PRO A 229 -23.60 39.26 -26.19
C PRO A 229 -23.76 39.83 -24.78
N SER A 230 -22.88 39.45 -23.89
CA SER A 230 -22.81 39.91 -22.50
C SER A 230 -22.13 41.29 -22.40
N TYR A 231 -22.90 42.38 -22.39
CA TYR A 231 -22.51 43.67 -21.81
C TYR A 231 -23.44 43.98 -20.64
N LEU A 232 -23.33 43.25 -19.58
CA LEU A 232 -23.89 43.66 -18.30
C LEU A 232 -22.87 43.38 -17.22
N HIS A 233 -22.41 44.44 -16.57
CA HIS A 233 -21.52 44.40 -15.41
C HIS A 233 -22.08 43.42 -14.38
N SER A 234 -21.40 42.28 -14.25
CA SER A 234 -21.63 41.36 -13.13
C SER A 234 -21.13 42.01 -11.86
N GLN A 235 -22.02 42.31 -10.94
CA GLN A 235 -21.68 42.58 -9.56
C GLN A 235 -20.80 41.42 -9.03
N PRO A 236 -19.77 41.68 -8.20
CA PRO A 236 -18.97 40.59 -7.62
C PRO A 236 -19.89 39.69 -6.83
N GLN A 237 -20.11 38.48 -7.36
CA GLN A 237 -20.82 37.41 -6.64
C GLN A 237 -20.08 37.19 -5.33
N PRO A 238 -20.76 37.04 -4.19
CA PRO A 238 -20.10 36.67 -2.96
C PRO A 238 -19.25 35.41 -3.21
N HIS A 239 -17.97 35.45 -2.84
CA HIS A 239 -17.05 34.35 -3.02
C HIS A 239 -17.58 33.11 -2.27
N ILE A 240 -18.32 32.27 -2.98
CA ILE A 240 -18.79 30.99 -2.43
C ILE A 240 -17.55 30.11 -2.33
N LYS A 241 -17.18 29.73 -1.10
CA LYS A 241 -16.07 28.82 -0.86
C LYS A 241 -16.32 27.49 -1.56
N LYS A 242 -15.31 26.94 -2.24
CA LYS A 242 -15.36 25.59 -2.76
C LYS A 242 -15.32 24.59 -1.62
N LYS A 243 -16.10 23.50 -1.73
CA LYS A 243 -16.19 22.44 -0.74
C LYS A 243 -15.28 21.29 -1.11
N LEU A 244 -14.32 21.00 -0.25
CA LEU A 244 -13.34 19.94 -0.41
C LEU A 244 -13.56 18.85 0.63
N CYS A 245 -13.55 17.57 0.23
CA CYS A 245 -13.60 16.45 1.16
C CYS A 245 -12.44 15.51 0.93
N PHE A 246 -11.70 15.19 1.99
CA PHE A 246 -10.70 14.11 1.99
C PHE A 246 -11.34 12.87 2.60
N ILE A 247 -11.28 11.74 1.91
CA ILE A 247 -11.89 10.49 2.38
C ILE A 247 -10.81 9.43 2.55
N SER A 248 -10.60 8.97 3.80
CA SER A 248 -9.61 7.94 4.10
C SER A 248 -9.93 7.23 5.42
N ASP A 249 -9.68 5.93 5.46
CA ASP A 249 -9.70 5.10 6.67
C ASP A 249 -8.29 4.79 7.21
N SER A 250 -7.25 5.34 6.58
CA SER A 250 -5.86 5.11 6.99
C SER A 250 -5.38 6.08 8.07
N PHE A 251 -6.24 6.97 8.58
CA PHE A 251 -5.85 7.99 9.57
C PHE A 251 -6.11 7.56 11.03
N THR A 252 -6.40 6.28 11.25
CA THR A 252 -6.69 5.75 12.60
C THR A 252 -5.45 5.56 13.48
N THR A 253 -4.27 5.49 12.86
CA THR A 253 -2.96 5.35 13.53
C THR A 253 -1.92 6.20 12.79
N ASP A 254 -0.67 6.27 13.28
CA ASP A 254 0.44 6.96 12.61
C ASP A 254 0.88 6.23 11.33
N THR A 255 -0.07 6.05 10.41
CA THR A 255 0.22 5.47 9.09
C THR A 255 1.03 6.43 8.22
N SER A 256 1.65 5.88 7.18
CA SER A 256 2.36 6.67 6.17
C SER A 256 1.45 7.70 5.50
N VAL A 257 0.21 7.32 5.19
CA VAL A 257 -0.78 8.19 4.54
C VAL A 257 -1.16 9.37 5.43
N LEU A 258 -1.39 9.13 6.73
CA LEU A 258 -1.67 10.19 7.69
C LEU A 258 -0.52 11.19 7.73
N ARG A 259 0.71 10.73 7.94
CA ARG A 259 1.91 11.58 8.06
C ARG A 259 2.14 12.43 6.80
N ASP A 260 1.81 11.88 5.66
CA ASP A 260 1.98 12.50 4.36
C ASP A 260 0.92 13.58 4.06
N ARG A 261 -0.34 13.40 4.51
CA ARG A 261 -1.46 14.23 4.07
C ARG A 261 -2.08 15.13 5.13
N ILE A 262 -2.03 14.76 6.40
CA ILE A 262 -2.78 15.47 7.45
C ILE A 262 -2.40 16.95 7.54
N CYS A 263 -1.12 17.28 7.33
CA CYS A 263 -0.65 18.67 7.42
C CYS A 263 -1.12 19.49 6.22
N ILE A 264 -1.16 18.93 5.03
CA ILE A 264 -1.77 19.58 3.85
C ILE A 264 -3.23 19.90 4.15
N ILE A 265 -4.02 18.91 4.59
CA ILE A 265 -5.42 19.11 4.94
C ILE A 265 -5.60 20.23 5.97
N GLY A 266 -4.77 20.25 7.02
CA GLY A 266 -4.83 21.24 8.08
C GLY A 266 -4.39 22.65 7.69
N LYS A 267 -3.63 22.80 6.59
CA LYS A 267 -3.04 24.08 6.13
C LYS A 267 -3.70 24.69 4.89
N LEU A 268 -4.66 24.00 4.27
CA LEU A 268 -5.44 24.58 3.18
C LEU A 268 -6.12 25.88 3.59
N ASP A 269 -6.20 26.83 2.67
CA ASP A 269 -6.73 28.17 2.91
C ASP A 269 -8.25 28.15 3.22
N ARG A 270 -8.60 28.31 4.49
CA ARG A 270 -9.99 28.33 4.97
C ARG A 270 -10.77 29.57 4.57
N THR A 271 -10.12 30.59 4.03
CA THR A 271 -10.81 31.75 3.46
C THR A 271 -11.43 31.42 2.11
N LYS A 272 -10.82 30.48 1.36
CA LYS A 272 -11.23 30.06 0.02
C LYS A 272 -12.01 28.73 0.02
N TYR A 273 -11.75 27.85 0.98
CA TYR A 273 -12.25 26.46 1.00
C TYR A 273 -12.92 26.09 2.31
N ASP A 274 -14.05 25.40 2.20
CA ASP A 274 -14.63 24.62 3.29
C ASP A 274 -14.07 23.20 3.18
N VAL A 275 -13.16 22.85 4.06
CA VAL A 275 -12.43 21.58 4.03
C VAL A 275 -12.99 20.60 5.04
N TYR A 276 -13.41 19.45 4.54
CA TYR A 276 -14.00 18.35 5.30
C TYR A 276 -13.06 17.13 5.27
N PHE A 277 -13.20 16.31 6.28
CA PHE A 277 -12.59 14.98 6.31
C PHE A 277 -13.67 13.94 6.60
N ALA A 278 -13.71 12.88 5.82
CA ALA A 278 -14.70 11.82 5.98
C ALA A 278 -14.03 10.45 6.15
N SER A 279 -14.60 9.60 7.03
CA SER A 279 -14.11 8.25 7.29
C SER A 279 -15.25 7.35 7.75
N PHE A 280 -15.08 6.04 7.60
CA PHE A 280 -15.93 5.01 8.16
C PHE A 280 -15.60 4.69 9.63
N TYR A 281 -14.65 5.39 10.23
CA TYR A 281 -14.36 5.31 11.67
C TYR A 281 -14.90 6.55 12.40
N PRO A 282 -15.35 6.45 13.64
CA PRO A 282 -15.75 7.62 14.43
C PRO A 282 -14.52 8.51 14.73
N PHE A 283 -14.75 9.81 14.93
CA PHE A 283 -13.70 10.81 15.14
C PHE A 283 -12.73 10.43 16.27
N GLU A 284 -13.25 9.90 17.37
CA GLU A 284 -12.49 9.49 18.55
C GLU A 284 -11.48 8.38 18.21
N SER A 285 -11.79 7.51 17.25
CA SER A 285 -10.89 6.44 16.80
C SER A 285 -9.71 6.98 15.98
N ILE A 286 -9.91 8.06 15.23
CA ILE A 286 -8.87 8.67 14.40
C ILE A 286 -7.83 9.38 15.24
N CYS A 287 -8.26 10.11 16.29
CA CYS A 287 -7.37 10.91 17.12
C CYS A 287 -6.65 10.11 18.23
N LYS A 288 -7.07 8.87 18.50
CA LYS A 288 -6.70 8.16 19.73
C LYS A 288 -5.19 7.88 19.84
N ASN A 289 -4.53 7.52 18.76
CA ASN A 289 -3.18 6.95 18.75
C ASN A 289 -2.14 7.75 17.96
N SER A 290 -2.47 8.99 17.54
CA SER A 290 -1.55 9.83 16.78
C SER A 290 -1.46 11.25 17.34
N ILE A 291 -0.26 11.68 17.71
CA ILE A 291 0.00 13.05 18.15
C ILE A 291 -0.25 14.02 17.01
N ILE A 292 0.19 13.68 15.79
CA ILE A 292 0.00 14.51 14.59
C ILE A 292 -1.49 14.66 14.30
N ALA A 293 -2.25 13.54 14.33
CA ALA A 293 -3.68 13.58 14.13
C ALA A 293 -4.38 14.49 15.14
N LYS A 294 -4.05 14.40 16.43
CA LYS A 294 -4.63 15.27 17.45
C LYS A 294 -4.48 16.75 17.13
N VAL A 295 -3.27 17.18 16.75
CA VAL A 295 -2.98 18.59 16.47
C VAL A 295 -3.74 19.13 15.25
N PHE A 296 -3.84 18.33 14.19
CA PHE A 296 -4.44 18.78 12.93
C PHE A 296 -5.93 18.45 12.82
N MET A 297 -6.38 17.33 13.39
CA MET A 297 -7.80 16.95 13.35
C MET A 297 -8.67 17.85 14.21
N GLU A 298 -8.14 18.41 15.32
CA GLU A 298 -8.87 19.43 16.10
C GLU A 298 -9.29 20.63 15.23
N LYS A 299 -8.49 20.98 14.20
CA LYS A 299 -8.84 22.05 13.24
C LYS A 299 -9.96 21.67 12.27
N ILE A 300 -10.26 20.38 12.17
CA ILE A 300 -11.25 19.85 11.21
C ILE A 300 -12.43 19.20 11.95
N LYS A 301 -12.42 19.20 13.28
CA LYS A 301 -13.40 18.52 14.12
C LYS A 301 -14.85 18.83 13.73
N ASP A 302 -15.14 20.12 13.54
CA ASP A 302 -16.50 20.57 13.17
C ASP A 302 -16.89 20.21 11.73
N ASN A 303 -15.92 19.88 10.89
CA ASN A 303 -16.08 19.46 9.49
C ASN A 303 -15.76 17.98 9.30
N TYR A 304 -15.80 17.20 10.38
CA TYR A 304 -15.65 15.74 10.30
C TYR A 304 -16.96 15.09 9.92
N ILE A 305 -16.90 14.13 8.99
CA ILE A 305 -18.06 13.38 8.51
C ILE A 305 -17.86 11.90 8.81
N TYR A 306 -18.69 11.36 9.68
CA TYR A 306 -18.75 9.93 9.90
C TYR A 306 -19.63 9.26 8.86
N LEU A 307 -19.08 8.36 8.06
CA LEU A 307 -19.77 7.70 6.94
C LEU A 307 -20.54 6.43 7.32
N GLY A 308 -20.54 6.07 8.59
CA GLY A 308 -21.18 4.85 9.10
C GLY A 308 -20.18 3.74 9.39
N ASN A 309 -20.62 2.69 10.05
CA ASN A 309 -19.77 1.56 10.45
C ASN A 309 -19.71 0.46 9.38
N TYR A 310 -18.76 -0.48 9.53
CA TYR A 310 -18.52 -1.60 8.61
C TYR A 310 -19.62 -2.70 8.60
N SER A 311 -20.81 -2.45 9.12
CA SER A 311 -21.90 -3.43 9.24
C SER A 311 -23.11 -3.06 8.39
N GLY A 312 -23.28 -3.66 7.23
CA GLY A 312 -24.51 -3.53 6.41
C GLY A 312 -24.32 -2.76 5.09
N ASN A 313 -25.36 -2.13 4.56
CA ASN A 313 -25.34 -1.36 3.31
C ASN A 313 -24.62 -0.01 3.52
N ASN A 314 -23.31 -0.04 3.61
CA ASN A 314 -22.50 1.09 4.05
C ASN A 314 -22.33 2.15 2.96
N LEU A 315 -22.24 1.74 1.68
CA LEU A 315 -22.00 2.68 0.61
C LEU A 315 -23.19 3.56 0.30
N ASP A 316 -24.41 3.03 0.36
CA ASP A 316 -25.61 3.85 0.13
C ASP A 316 -25.81 4.87 1.25
N THR A 317 -25.50 4.48 2.49
CA THR A 317 -25.50 5.41 3.63
C THR A 317 -24.43 6.48 3.45
N ALA A 318 -23.19 6.12 3.11
CA ALA A 318 -22.10 7.05 2.86
C ALA A 318 -22.42 8.01 1.71
N ARG A 319 -22.94 7.50 0.59
CA ARG A 319 -23.40 8.30 -0.55
C ARG A 319 -24.46 9.31 -0.15
N SER A 320 -25.49 8.86 0.58
CA SER A 320 -26.58 9.71 1.06
C SER A 320 -26.10 10.81 2.01
N ILE A 321 -25.09 10.54 2.82
CA ILE A 321 -24.46 11.52 3.70
C ILE A 321 -23.69 12.55 2.85
N LEU A 322 -22.80 12.10 1.96
CA LEU A 322 -21.93 12.96 1.16
C LEU A 322 -22.73 13.82 0.16
N GLU A 323 -23.83 13.30 -0.39
CA GLU A 323 -24.73 14.02 -1.32
C GLU A 323 -25.29 15.32 -0.73
N LYS A 324 -25.53 15.37 0.59
CA LYS A 324 -26.04 16.55 1.29
C LYS A 324 -25.08 17.75 1.22
N TYR A 325 -23.77 17.47 1.10
CA TYR A 325 -22.75 18.53 1.09
C TYR A 325 -22.48 19.11 -0.29
N LYS A 326 -22.76 18.37 -1.37
CA LYS A 326 -22.54 18.78 -2.77
C LYS A 326 -21.09 19.24 -3.00
N PHE A 327 -20.12 18.36 -2.71
CA PHE A 327 -18.72 18.66 -2.83
C PHE A 327 -18.30 19.05 -4.26
N ASP A 328 -17.43 20.03 -4.38
CA ASP A 328 -16.75 20.35 -5.64
C ASP A 328 -15.63 19.37 -5.89
N PHE A 329 -14.86 19.03 -4.85
CA PHE A 329 -13.74 18.10 -4.92
C PHE A 329 -13.84 17.01 -3.84
N ILE A 330 -13.53 15.78 -4.24
CA ILE A 330 -13.22 14.69 -3.30
C ILE A 330 -11.82 14.19 -3.59
N VAL A 331 -11.00 14.07 -2.54
CA VAL A 331 -9.65 13.50 -2.59
C VAL A 331 -9.64 12.18 -1.83
N TYR A 332 -9.27 11.11 -2.51
CA TYR A 332 -9.02 9.78 -1.94
C TYR A 332 -7.51 9.56 -1.86
N PRO A 333 -6.85 9.79 -0.72
CA PRO A 333 -5.39 9.75 -0.66
C PRO A 333 -4.79 8.36 -0.87
N ASP A 334 -5.57 7.30 -0.62
CA ASP A 334 -5.08 5.94 -0.40
C ASP A 334 -5.97 4.85 -1.04
N ILE A 335 -6.45 5.10 -2.26
CA ILE A 335 -7.20 4.09 -3.02
C ILE A 335 -6.41 2.77 -3.07
N GLY A 336 -7.09 1.65 -2.81
CA GLY A 336 -6.50 0.31 -2.78
C GLY A 336 -6.00 -0.15 -1.40
N MET A 337 -5.80 0.76 -0.43
CA MET A 337 -5.31 0.40 0.90
C MET A 337 -6.44 0.04 1.88
N LYS A 338 -7.62 0.61 1.71
CA LYS A 338 -8.81 0.36 2.56
C LYS A 338 -10.02 0.09 1.69
N LEU A 339 -10.77 -0.95 2.06
CA LEU A 339 -11.87 -1.47 1.25
C LEU A 339 -12.98 -0.44 0.97
N LEU A 340 -13.61 0.11 2.02
CA LEU A 340 -14.79 0.97 1.86
C LEU A 340 -14.48 2.30 1.15
N PRO A 341 -13.42 3.05 1.49
CA PRO A 341 -13.03 4.22 0.71
C PRO A 341 -12.74 3.89 -0.77
N THR A 342 -12.10 2.75 -1.04
CA THR A 342 -11.83 2.31 -2.42
C THR A 342 -13.12 1.98 -3.16
N LEU A 343 -14.06 1.25 -2.56
CA LEU A 343 -15.36 0.96 -3.18
C LEU A 343 -16.20 2.24 -3.38
N LEU A 344 -16.12 3.17 -2.44
CA LEU A 344 -16.81 4.46 -2.55
C LEU A 344 -16.26 5.29 -3.72
N ALA A 345 -14.95 5.18 -4.00
CA ALA A 345 -14.30 5.87 -5.12
C ALA A 345 -14.86 5.49 -6.50
N TYR A 346 -15.48 4.31 -6.64
CA TYR A 346 -16.22 3.92 -7.87
C TYR A 346 -17.49 4.73 -8.10
N SER A 347 -17.94 5.48 -7.10
CA SER A 347 -19.12 6.36 -7.21
C SER A 347 -18.71 7.77 -7.65
N ARG A 348 -19.41 8.38 -8.59
CA ARG A 348 -19.23 9.79 -8.94
C ARG A 348 -20.06 10.64 -7.97
N ILE A 349 -19.44 11.24 -6.96
CA ILE A 349 -20.09 12.00 -5.89
C ILE A 349 -19.73 13.50 -5.95
N ALA A 350 -18.55 13.83 -6.46
CA ALA A 350 -18.10 15.21 -6.63
C ALA A 350 -17.84 15.56 -8.10
N SER A 351 -17.81 16.86 -8.39
CA SER A 351 -17.50 17.36 -9.75
C SER A 351 -16.13 16.90 -10.21
N VAL A 352 -15.15 16.90 -9.28
CA VAL A 352 -13.78 16.45 -9.51
C VAL A 352 -13.39 15.46 -8.42
N GLN A 353 -12.89 14.30 -8.80
CA GLN A 353 -12.37 13.27 -7.89
C GLN A 353 -10.90 12.99 -8.17
N ILE A 354 -10.11 12.89 -7.10
CA ILE A 354 -8.65 12.95 -7.14
C ILE A 354 -8.09 11.83 -6.30
N THR A 355 -6.97 11.26 -6.72
CA THR A 355 -6.15 10.39 -5.88
C THR A 355 -4.69 10.85 -5.85
N THR A 356 -3.92 10.28 -4.94
CA THR A 356 -2.47 10.53 -4.79
C THR A 356 -1.77 9.23 -4.38
N TRP A 357 -0.48 9.30 -4.08
CA TRP A 357 0.40 8.16 -3.87
C TRP A 357 0.34 7.48 -2.48
N GLY A 358 -0.73 7.60 -1.71
CA GLY A 358 -0.88 6.78 -0.49
C GLY A 358 -0.74 5.29 -0.80
N HIS A 359 -1.31 4.86 -1.94
CA HIS A 359 -0.87 3.69 -2.71
C HIS A 359 -0.20 4.19 -3.99
N SER A 360 1.09 3.87 -4.18
CA SER A 360 1.92 4.49 -5.21
C SER A 360 1.67 3.93 -6.62
N GLU A 361 0.38 3.82 -7.00
CA GLU A 361 -0.10 3.27 -8.26
C GLU A 361 -1.31 4.03 -8.77
N THR A 362 -1.54 3.99 -10.07
CA THR A 362 -2.83 4.40 -10.65
C THR A 362 -3.98 3.64 -9.99
N SER A 363 -5.14 4.27 -9.86
CA SER A 363 -6.30 3.59 -9.29
C SER A 363 -6.99 2.62 -10.26
N GLY A 364 -6.88 2.86 -11.57
CA GLY A 364 -7.63 2.15 -12.59
C GLY A 364 -9.14 2.47 -12.57
N ILE A 365 -9.59 3.39 -11.72
CA ILE A 365 -11.01 3.71 -11.49
C ILE A 365 -11.42 4.89 -12.38
N ASP A 366 -12.37 4.65 -13.26
CA ASP A 366 -12.84 5.61 -14.27
C ASP A 366 -13.60 6.83 -13.73
N THR A 367 -13.95 6.85 -12.45
CA THR A 367 -14.53 8.00 -11.75
C THR A 367 -13.48 8.89 -11.09
N ILE A 368 -12.21 8.55 -11.14
CA ILE A 368 -11.11 9.39 -10.65
C ILE A 368 -10.52 10.17 -11.83
N ASP A 369 -10.55 11.50 -11.71
CA ASP A 369 -10.16 12.40 -12.81
C ASP A 369 -8.67 12.68 -12.84
N TYR A 370 -8.06 12.84 -11.66
CA TYR A 370 -6.66 13.26 -11.53
C TYR A 370 -5.88 12.38 -10.54
N PHE A 371 -4.64 12.08 -10.93
CA PHE A 371 -3.62 11.59 -10.01
C PHE A 371 -2.62 12.73 -9.76
N ILE A 372 -2.47 13.15 -8.50
CA ILE A 372 -1.50 14.20 -8.15
C ILE A 372 -0.19 13.55 -7.72
N SER A 373 0.89 13.91 -8.40
CA SER A 373 2.26 13.50 -8.13
C SER A 373 3.20 14.71 -8.13
N SER A 374 4.51 14.48 -8.14
CA SER A 374 5.55 15.50 -8.13
C SER A 374 6.56 15.27 -9.25
N GLU A 375 7.08 16.35 -9.84
CA GLU A 375 8.19 16.29 -10.81
C GLU A 375 9.44 15.61 -10.23
N TYR A 376 9.62 15.64 -8.91
CA TYR A 376 10.72 14.97 -8.23
C TYR A 376 10.59 13.45 -8.22
N PHE A 377 9.36 12.93 -8.26
CA PHE A 377 9.09 11.51 -8.09
C PHE A 377 8.79 10.80 -9.41
N GLU A 378 8.40 11.53 -10.45
CA GLU A 378 8.10 10.96 -11.75
C GLU A 378 9.32 10.97 -12.69
N ASN A 379 9.38 10.02 -13.60
CA ASN A 379 10.39 10.02 -14.66
C ASN A 379 9.96 10.91 -15.83
N THR A 380 10.24 12.20 -15.69
CA THR A 380 9.90 13.21 -16.71
C THR A 380 10.92 13.30 -17.86
N GLN A 381 12.08 12.63 -17.74
CA GLN A 381 13.18 12.72 -18.71
C GLN A 381 13.22 11.54 -19.67
N SER A 382 12.42 10.50 -19.48
CA SER A 382 12.40 9.36 -20.38
C SER A 382 11.79 9.76 -21.74
N THR A 383 12.53 9.52 -22.81
CA THR A 383 12.05 9.70 -24.19
C THR A 383 11.19 8.52 -24.66
N LEU A 384 11.30 7.37 -24.00
CA LEU A 384 10.62 6.11 -24.36
C LEU A 384 9.28 5.94 -23.63
N HIS A 385 9.13 6.52 -22.46
CA HIS A 385 7.95 6.37 -21.62
C HIS A 385 7.55 7.73 -21.05
N LYS A 386 6.34 8.17 -21.33
CA LYS A 386 5.80 9.34 -20.67
C LYS A 386 5.25 8.91 -19.31
N ALA A 387 5.53 9.67 -18.26
CA ALA A 387 5.01 9.37 -16.92
C ALA A 387 3.48 9.17 -16.92
N GLN A 388 2.76 9.93 -17.78
CA GLN A 388 1.30 9.79 -17.98
C GLN A 388 0.87 8.36 -18.36
N ASP A 389 1.68 7.60 -19.08
CA ASP A 389 1.33 6.26 -19.56
C ASP A 389 1.20 5.23 -18.42
N ASN A 390 1.68 5.59 -17.23
CA ASN A 390 1.54 4.78 -16.02
C ASN A 390 0.19 4.98 -15.30
N TYR A 391 -0.62 5.93 -15.75
CA TYR A 391 -1.85 6.36 -15.05
C TYR A 391 -3.06 6.31 -15.97
N THR A 392 -4.17 5.82 -15.45
CA THR A 392 -5.50 5.90 -16.09
C THR A 392 -6.13 7.27 -15.92
N GLU A 393 -5.78 7.95 -14.84
CA GLU A 393 -6.17 9.32 -14.52
C GLU A 393 -5.28 10.32 -15.29
N LYS A 394 -5.73 11.57 -15.38
CA LYS A 394 -4.85 12.66 -15.83
C LYS A 394 -3.81 12.94 -14.76
N LEU A 395 -2.53 12.74 -15.08
CA LEU A 395 -1.43 13.01 -14.17
C LEU A 395 -1.21 14.51 -14.04
N ILE A 396 -1.16 14.99 -12.80
CA ILE A 396 -0.80 16.37 -12.45
C ILE A 396 0.51 16.33 -11.66
N LEU A 397 1.51 17.03 -12.16
CA LEU A 397 2.84 17.12 -11.54
C LEU A 397 3.00 18.44 -10.80
N PHE A 398 3.16 18.38 -9.49
CA PHE A 398 3.55 19.54 -8.70
C PHE A 398 5.07 19.75 -8.82
N LYS A 399 5.49 21.01 -8.81
CA LYS A 399 6.90 21.41 -8.79
C LYS A 399 7.51 21.26 -7.40
N SER A 400 6.67 21.18 -6.38
CA SER A 400 7.03 20.85 -5.00
C SER A 400 6.95 19.34 -4.77
N LEU A 401 7.23 18.90 -3.53
CA LEU A 401 7.05 17.50 -3.13
C LEU A 401 5.58 17.10 -3.00
N GLY A 402 4.63 18.05 -3.00
CA GLY A 402 3.20 17.79 -2.83
C GLY A 402 2.79 17.31 -1.44
N THR A 403 3.70 17.33 -0.47
CA THR A 403 3.48 16.98 0.93
C THR A 403 4.12 18.01 1.88
N TYR A 404 3.48 18.23 3.04
CA TYR A 404 4.02 19.05 4.12
C TYR A 404 4.44 18.14 5.27
N TYR A 405 5.58 17.49 5.13
CA TYR A 405 6.03 16.48 6.06
C TYR A 405 6.66 17.11 7.30
N ILE A 406 6.20 16.74 8.50
CA ILE A 406 6.79 17.22 9.76
C ILE A 406 7.85 16.24 10.23
N SER A 407 8.99 16.77 10.69
CA SER A 407 10.05 15.98 11.31
C SER A 407 9.49 15.11 12.45
N PRO A 408 9.60 13.78 12.38
CA PRO A 408 9.16 12.89 13.45
C PRO A 408 9.89 13.16 14.77
N HIS A 409 11.17 13.47 14.69
CA HIS A 409 11.99 13.81 15.84
C HIS A 409 11.48 15.08 16.56
N LYS A 410 11.18 16.13 15.80
CA LYS A 410 10.63 17.37 16.35
C LYS A 410 9.27 17.12 17.02
N LEU A 411 8.37 16.39 16.35
CA LEU A 411 7.06 16.06 16.91
C LEU A 411 7.16 15.22 18.18
N PHE A 412 8.04 14.24 18.18
CA PHE A 412 8.20 13.34 19.32
C PHE A 412 8.75 14.08 20.53
N ILE A 413 9.74 14.95 20.34
CA ILE A 413 10.33 15.76 21.40
C ILE A 413 9.35 16.84 21.90
N GLU A 414 8.71 17.60 21.00
CA GLU A 414 7.82 18.71 21.38
C GLU A 414 6.58 18.22 22.15
N ASN A 415 6.09 17.01 21.86
CA ASN A 415 4.85 16.51 22.43
C ASN A 415 5.03 15.43 23.51
N ASN A 416 6.27 15.09 23.88
CA ASN A 416 6.56 14.14 24.93
C ASN A 416 7.52 14.69 25.98
N PRO A 417 7.05 15.57 26.91
CA PRO A 417 7.89 16.16 27.95
C PRO A 417 8.61 15.11 28.83
N LYS A 418 8.03 13.95 29.02
CA LYS A 418 8.65 12.84 29.78
C LYS A 418 9.89 12.30 29.08
N TYR A 419 9.91 12.28 27.76
CA TYR A 419 11.08 11.86 26.98
C TYR A 419 12.22 12.85 27.14
N ILE A 420 11.92 14.15 27.12
CA ILE A 420 12.89 15.22 27.40
C ILE A 420 13.46 15.06 28.84
N VAL A 421 12.60 14.76 29.81
CA VAL A 421 12.98 14.55 31.22
C VAL A 421 13.82 13.27 31.37
N GLN A 422 13.45 12.16 30.71
CA GLN A 422 14.27 10.92 30.73
C GLN A 422 15.64 11.12 30.09
N CYS A 423 15.71 11.83 28.96
CA CYS A 423 16.99 12.22 28.37
C CYS A 423 17.78 13.16 29.31
N LYS A 424 17.13 14.12 29.97
CA LYS A 424 17.76 15.03 30.93
C LYS A 424 18.20 14.31 32.21
N THR A 425 17.40 13.40 32.76
CA THR A 425 17.74 12.66 33.99
C THR A 425 18.87 11.64 33.77
N GLN A 426 18.97 11.03 32.60
CA GLN A 426 20.13 10.21 32.26
C GLN A 426 21.40 11.02 32.08
N THR A 427 21.30 12.30 31.70
CA THR A 427 22.43 13.22 31.54
C THR A 427 22.84 13.91 32.86
N ILE A 428 21.91 14.08 33.83
CA ILE A 428 22.21 14.71 35.13
C ILE A 428 23.07 13.81 36.02
N GLN A 429 23.10 12.51 35.76
CA GLN A 429 24.06 11.59 36.44
C GLN A 429 25.46 11.61 35.83
N SER A 430 25.65 12.17 34.63
CA SER A 430 26.94 12.50 34.05
C SER A 430 27.06 14.04 33.96
N SER A 431 28.01 14.59 34.63
CA SER A 431 28.23 16.02 34.92
C SER A 431 28.52 16.94 33.70
N GLN A 432 27.77 16.84 32.60
CA GLN A 432 28.02 17.65 31.40
C GLN A 432 26.72 18.06 30.66
N THR A 433 26.19 19.21 31.02
CA THR A 433 25.08 19.90 30.33
C THR A 433 25.38 20.32 28.87
N LYS A 434 26.62 20.22 28.40
CA LYS A 434 27.01 20.45 26.99
C LYS A 434 26.72 19.28 26.05
N GLU A 435 26.55 18.06 26.56
CA GLU A 435 26.31 16.89 25.74
C GLU A 435 24.86 16.75 25.23
N LEU A 436 23.90 17.43 25.83
CA LEU A 436 22.51 17.42 25.36
C LEU A 436 22.30 18.17 24.03
N GLN A 437 23.08 19.25 23.79
CA GLN A 437 23.14 19.86 22.46
C GLN A 437 23.91 18.98 21.45
N GLY A 438 24.82 18.14 21.92
CA GLY A 438 25.55 17.14 21.13
C GLY A 438 24.73 15.89 20.77
N MET A 439 23.67 15.55 21.53
CA MET A 439 22.80 14.40 21.21
C MET A 439 21.88 14.67 20.00
N VAL A 440 21.83 15.90 19.52
CA VAL A 440 21.13 16.26 18.28
C VAL A 440 22.05 16.17 17.07
N SER A 441 23.36 16.13 17.24
CA SER A 441 24.30 15.88 16.15
C SER A 441 24.64 14.39 16.05
N TYR A 442 24.07 13.78 15.05
CA TYR A 442 24.10 12.35 14.80
C TYR A 442 25.44 11.85 14.25
N ASN A 443 26.43 11.86 15.06
CA ASN A 443 27.72 11.21 14.80
C ASN A 443 27.82 9.91 15.57
N LYS A 444 28.27 8.82 14.95
CA LYS A 444 28.57 7.55 15.63
C LYS A 444 29.52 7.78 16.82
N GLY A 445 30.41 8.81 16.75
CA GLY A 445 31.24 9.28 17.85
C GLY A 445 30.49 9.99 18.98
N ALA A 446 29.36 10.65 18.72
CA ALA A 446 28.58 11.39 19.71
C ALA A 446 27.53 10.56 20.44
N ARG A 447 27.10 9.44 19.85
CA ARG A 447 26.09 8.53 20.46
C ARG A 447 26.67 7.61 21.52
N GLY A 448 27.92 7.65 21.78
CA GLY A 448 28.58 6.85 22.79
C GLY A 448 28.32 5.33 22.64
N ALA A 449 29.24 4.56 23.09
CA ALA A 449 29.15 3.09 23.20
C ALA A 449 27.84 2.63 23.86
N GLU A 450 27.21 3.45 24.70
CA GLU A 450 26.01 3.10 25.47
C GLU A 450 24.76 2.88 24.60
N ALA A 451 24.49 3.70 23.57
CA ALA A 451 23.30 3.53 22.73
C ALA A 451 23.40 2.27 21.85
N LEU A 452 24.59 1.99 21.31
CA LEU A 452 24.86 0.76 20.57
C LEU A 452 24.76 -0.47 21.47
N VAL A 453 25.37 -0.42 22.66
CA VAL A 453 25.32 -1.53 23.62
C VAL A 453 23.91 -1.80 24.11
N LYS A 454 23.10 -0.77 24.39
CA LYS A 454 21.68 -0.93 24.75
C LYS A 454 20.87 -1.63 23.65
N CYS A 455 21.23 -1.43 22.38
CA CYS A 455 20.63 -2.14 21.25
C CYS A 455 21.31 -3.48 20.93
N GLY A 456 22.33 -3.90 21.71
CA GLY A 456 23.04 -5.16 21.53
C GLY A 456 24.07 -5.15 20.41
N PHE A 457 24.69 -4.01 20.12
CA PHE A 457 25.76 -3.83 19.13
C PHE A 457 27.06 -3.37 19.77
N THR A 458 28.18 -3.58 19.05
CA THR A 458 29.50 -3.08 19.44
C THR A 458 29.93 -1.91 18.55
N LYS A 459 30.97 -1.18 18.96
CA LYS A 459 31.51 -0.03 18.20
C LYS A 459 32.11 -0.43 16.85
N GLU A 460 32.64 -1.62 16.77
CA GLU A 460 33.30 -2.16 15.58
C GLU A 460 32.33 -2.58 14.49
N GLN A 461 31.06 -2.78 14.86
CA GLN A 461 30.00 -3.19 13.92
C GLN A 461 29.49 -2.01 13.11
N ASN A 462 29.35 -2.21 11.81
CA ASN A 462 28.69 -1.26 10.91
C ASN A 462 27.22 -1.70 10.76
N ILE A 463 26.28 -0.77 11.00
CA ILE A 463 24.84 -1.06 11.08
C ILE A 463 24.15 -0.58 9.81
N TYR A 464 23.61 -1.53 9.08
CA TYR A 464 22.78 -1.28 7.90
C TYR A 464 21.31 -1.56 8.26
N VAL A 465 20.40 -0.62 8.00
CA VAL A 465 19.00 -0.78 8.34
C VAL A 465 18.10 -0.81 7.12
N CYS A 466 17.26 -1.85 7.01
CA CYS A 466 16.16 -1.94 6.03
C CYS A 466 14.90 -2.46 6.74
N LEU A 467 14.27 -1.62 7.55
CA LEU A 467 13.04 -1.95 8.28
C LEU A 467 11.80 -1.75 7.40
N GLN A 468 11.82 -2.35 6.23
CA GLN A 468 10.77 -2.31 5.23
C GLN A 468 9.94 -3.59 5.25
N THR A 469 8.73 -3.51 4.71
CA THR A 469 7.89 -4.68 4.55
C THR A 469 8.56 -5.71 3.64
N PHE A 470 8.37 -6.96 3.98
CA PHE A 470 9.03 -8.09 3.32
C PHE A 470 8.72 -8.18 1.81
N TYR A 471 7.55 -7.75 1.39
CA TYR A 471 7.15 -7.74 -0.03
C TYR A 471 8.05 -6.89 -0.94
N LYS A 472 8.81 -5.95 -0.35
CA LYS A 472 9.77 -5.10 -1.07
C LYS A 472 11.13 -5.77 -1.30
N LEU A 473 11.42 -6.89 -0.61
CA LEU A 473 12.70 -7.57 -0.71
C LEU A 473 12.73 -8.52 -1.93
N THR A 474 13.15 -8.00 -3.07
CA THR A 474 13.34 -8.78 -4.29
C THR A 474 14.61 -9.64 -4.25
N ARG A 475 14.71 -10.65 -5.13
CA ARG A 475 15.94 -11.47 -5.24
C ARG A 475 17.18 -10.63 -5.54
N GLU A 476 17.04 -9.61 -6.39
CA GLU A 476 18.15 -8.73 -6.73
C GLU A 476 18.60 -7.91 -5.52
N PHE A 477 17.64 -7.38 -4.77
CA PHE A 477 17.94 -6.68 -3.53
C PHE A 477 18.57 -7.60 -2.49
N GLU A 478 18.09 -8.83 -2.33
CA GLU A 478 18.68 -9.83 -1.42
C GLU A 478 20.13 -10.18 -1.79
N LYS A 479 20.46 -10.24 -3.11
CA LYS A 479 21.84 -10.39 -3.58
C LYS A 479 22.71 -9.19 -3.17
N CYS A 480 22.16 -7.97 -3.20
CA CYS A 480 22.87 -6.79 -2.70
C CYS A 480 23.14 -6.89 -1.21
N LEU A 481 22.18 -7.37 -0.40
CA LEU A 481 22.40 -7.60 1.02
C LEU A 481 23.53 -8.62 1.26
N ALA A 482 23.55 -9.72 0.50
CA ALA A 482 24.62 -10.70 0.56
C ALA A 482 25.98 -10.07 0.21
N ARG A 483 26.02 -9.25 -0.83
CA ARG A 483 27.24 -8.59 -1.30
C ARG A 483 27.76 -7.54 -0.31
N ILE A 484 26.87 -6.78 0.35
CA ILE A 484 27.25 -5.86 1.43
C ILE A 484 27.94 -6.62 2.55
N LEU A 485 27.39 -7.76 2.98
CA LEU A 485 27.99 -8.59 4.03
C LEU A 485 29.32 -9.26 3.61
N GLU A 486 29.57 -9.41 2.31
CA GLU A 486 30.87 -9.86 1.78
C GLU A 486 31.91 -8.75 1.82
N LEU A 487 31.51 -7.55 1.43
CA LEU A 487 32.40 -6.38 1.33
C LEU A 487 32.72 -5.80 2.71
N ASP A 488 31.80 -5.96 3.68
CA ASP A 488 31.96 -5.50 5.06
C ASP A 488 31.88 -6.67 6.05
N PRO A 489 33.02 -7.21 6.51
CA PRO A 489 33.03 -8.30 7.51
C PRO A 489 32.41 -7.93 8.86
N ASN A 490 32.38 -6.65 9.22
CA ASN A 490 31.80 -6.15 10.47
C ASN A 490 30.35 -5.67 10.29
N GLY A 491 29.80 -5.78 9.07
CA GLY A 491 28.46 -5.35 8.76
C GLY A 491 27.37 -6.21 9.39
N ILE A 492 26.37 -5.57 9.99
CA ILE A 492 25.14 -6.17 10.53
C ILE A 492 23.96 -5.54 9.79
N ILE A 493 23.07 -6.34 9.24
CA ILE A 493 21.87 -5.85 8.54
C ILE A 493 20.64 -6.10 9.40
N LEU A 494 19.85 -5.03 9.63
CA LEU A 494 18.60 -5.06 10.38
C LEU A 494 17.43 -5.12 9.41
N LEU A 495 16.58 -6.12 9.54
CA LEU A 495 15.41 -6.35 8.68
C LEU A 495 14.12 -6.44 9.50
N SER A 496 13.01 -6.08 8.90
CA SER A 496 11.68 -6.18 9.52
C SER A 496 11.07 -7.57 9.34
N ASN A 497 10.39 -8.06 10.37
CA ASN A 497 9.62 -9.31 10.40
C ASN A 497 8.16 -9.05 10.83
N THR A 498 7.57 -7.95 10.39
CA THR A 498 6.23 -7.51 10.82
C THR A 498 5.08 -8.34 10.24
N PHE A 499 5.32 -9.13 9.19
CA PHE A 499 4.33 -10.00 8.58
C PHE A 499 4.75 -11.48 8.67
N PRO A 500 3.79 -12.42 8.78
CA PRO A 500 4.11 -13.83 8.82
C PRO A 500 4.88 -14.23 7.56
N PHE A 501 6.11 -14.66 7.73
CA PHE A 501 6.97 -15.12 6.66
C PHE A 501 6.34 -16.30 5.92
N CYS A 502 6.27 -16.20 4.61
CA CYS A 502 6.20 -17.37 3.78
C CYS A 502 7.51 -18.16 3.97
N LYS A 503 7.44 -19.45 4.33
CA LYS A 503 8.62 -20.31 4.51
C LYS A 503 9.56 -20.27 3.31
N SER A 504 9.01 -20.13 2.10
CA SER A 504 9.76 -20.01 0.85
C SER A 504 10.69 -18.80 0.81
N HIS A 505 10.25 -17.66 1.33
CA HIS A 505 11.07 -16.45 1.41
C HIS A 505 12.25 -16.59 2.36
N LEU A 506 12.01 -17.13 3.56
CA LEU A 506 13.08 -17.39 4.51
C LEU A 506 14.12 -18.35 3.94
N ILE A 507 13.66 -19.40 3.23
CA ILE A 507 14.54 -20.35 2.57
C ILE A 507 15.34 -19.64 1.47
N ARG A 508 14.69 -18.78 0.67
CA ARG A 508 15.36 -18.03 -0.39
C ARG A 508 16.44 -17.10 0.16
N ILE A 509 16.11 -16.27 1.14
CA ILE A 509 17.08 -15.37 1.78
C ILE A 509 18.26 -16.17 2.38
N LYS A 510 17.99 -17.25 3.09
CA LYS A 510 19.03 -18.10 3.65
C LYS A 510 19.96 -18.68 2.58
N ASN A 511 19.40 -19.08 1.43
CA ASN A 511 20.19 -19.61 0.33
C ASN A 511 21.03 -18.53 -0.37
N ILE A 512 20.50 -17.31 -0.52
CA ILE A 512 21.20 -16.19 -1.16
C ILE A 512 22.30 -15.64 -0.24
N ILE A 513 22.00 -15.43 1.05
CA ILE A 513 22.95 -14.86 2.01
C ILE A 513 24.06 -15.86 2.37
N GLY A 514 23.75 -17.14 2.43
CA GLY A 514 24.67 -18.20 2.85
C GLY A 514 24.75 -18.36 4.38
N LYS A 515 24.98 -19.60 4.82
CA LYS A 515 24.93 -19.97 6.25
C LYS A 515 25.87 -19.16 7.14
N GLU A 516 27.07 -18.85 6.63
CA GLU A 516 28.12 -18.14 7.38
C GLU A 516 27.74 -16.71 7.75
N LYS A 517 26.93 -16.05 6.91
CA LYS A 517 26.53 -14.65 7.07
C LYS A 517 25.19 -14.48 7.79
N LEU A 518 24.41 -15.57 8.01
CA LEU A 518 23.07 -15.49 8.61
C LEU A 518 23.07 -14.88 10.02
N SER A 519 24.12 -15.09 10.80
CA SER A 519 24.26 -14.50 12.15
C SER A 519 24.37 -12.98 12.13
N ARG A 520 24.68 -12.39 10.96
CA ARG A 520 24.78 -10.93 10.74
C ARG A 520 23.50 -10.31 10.18
N LEU A 521 22.43 -11.11 9.97
CA LEU A 521 21.09 -10.63 9.76
C LEU A 521 20.33 -10.63 11.07
N ARG A 522 19.78 -9.50 11.47
CA ARG A 522 18.92 -9.38 12.64
C ARG A 522 17.50 -9.01 12.23
N TRP A 523 16.53 -9.76 12.74
CA TRP A 523 15.13 -9.63 12.40
C TRP A 523 14.35 -9.03 13.56
N TYR A 524 13.59 -7.98 13.26
CA TYR A 524 12.76 -7.29 14.23
C TYR A 524 11.28 -7.48 13.88
N GLY A 525 10.47 -7.83 14.87
CA GLY A 525 9.01 -7.92 14.75
C GLY A 525 8.37 -6.54 14.62
N SER A 526 7.11 -6.44 15.05
CA SER A 526 6.46 -5.14 15.15
C SER A 526 7.17 -4.28 16.20
N LEU A 527 7.65 -3.12 15.77
CA LEU A 527 8.34 -2.15 16.61
C LEU A 527 7.40 -1.00 16.91
N GLU A 528 7.43 -0.52 18.15
CA GLU A 528 6.84 0.78 18.46
C GLU A 528 7.63 1.89 17.75
N LYS A 529 7.00 3.06 17.56
CA LYS A 529 7.60 4.12 16.75
C LYS A 529 8.95 4.62 17.29
N ASP A 530 9.09 4.71 18.59
CA ASP A 530 10.33 5.10 19.25
C ASP A 530 11.43 4.02 19.11
N GLU A 531 11.09 2.74 19.24
CA GLU A 531 12.02 1.63 19.00
C GLU A 531 12.52 1.64 17.56
N PHE A 532 11.61 1.83 16.59
CA PHE A 532 11.95 1.98 15.18
C PHE A 532 12.91 3.14 14.95
N LEU A 533 12.58 4.34 15.46
CA LEU A 533 13.41 5.52 15.31
C LEU A 533 14.77 5.36 15.99
N ASN A 534 14.84 4.67 17.13
CA ASN A 534 16.09 4.35 17.80
C ASN A 534 16.99 3.49 16.92
N LEU A 535 16.47 2.42 16.31
CA LEU A 535 17.25 1.57 15.40
C LEU A 535 17.73 2.36 14.17
N VAL A 536 16.87 3.19 13.57
CA VAL A 536 17.29 4.08 12.47
C VAL A 536 18.38 5.02 12.93
N SER A 537 18.23 5.63 14.09
CA SER A 537 19.17 6.63 14.62
C SER A 537 20.56 6.09 14.88
N ILE A 538 20.74 4.82 15.26
CA ILE A 538 22.06 4.21 15.51
C ILE A 538 22.68 3.60 14.25
N SER A 539 21.98 3.58 13.12
CA SER A 539 22.49 3.00 11.89
C SER A 539 23.53 3.88 11.20
N ASP A 540 24.44 3.25 10.47
CA ASP A 540 25.44 3.91 9.64
C ASP A 540 24.88 4.22 8.24
N VAL A 541 24.02 3.32 7.73
CA VAL A 541 23.44 3.39 6.40
C VAL A 541 22.00 2.85 6.43
N CYS A 542 21.07 3.56 5.83
CA CYS A 542 19.75 3.04 5.52
C CYS A 542 19.74 2.46 4.11
N LEU A 543 19.18 1.27 3.95
CA LEU A 543 19.08 0.57 2.67
C LEU A 543 17.65 0.69 2.15
N ASP A 544 17.48 1.44 1.08
CA ASP A 544 16.21 1.60 0.39
C ASP A 544 16.02 0.45 -0.61
N PRO A 545 15.03 -0.45 -0.42
CA PRO A 545 14.84 -1.58 -1.32
C PRO A 545 14.38 -1.13 -2.70
N PHE A 546 14.67 -1.94 -3.71
CA PHE A 546 14.24 -1.70 -5.07
C PHE A 546 13.61 -2.98 -5.66
N PRO A 547 12.68 -2.85 -6.61
CA PRO A 547 12.21 -1.63 -7.30
C PRO A 547 11.22 -0.78 -6.49
N PHE A 548 10.69 -1.27 -5.37
CA PHE A 548 9.74 -0.54 -4.53
C PHE A 548 10.45 -0.01 -3.28
N GLY A 549 10.73 1.28 -3.28
CA GLY A 549 11.45 1.96 -2.21
C GLY A 549 10.61 2.33 -0.98
N GLY A 550 11.27 3.00 -0.04
CA GLY A 550 10.64 3.69 1.07
C GLY A 550 10.27 5.13 0.71
N PHE A 551 9.39 5.72 1.50
CA PHE A 551 9.09 7.15 1.49
C PHE A 551 9.20 7.71 2.89
N ASN A 552 8.28 7.33 3.78
CA ASN A 552 8.30 7.77 5.18
C ASN A 552 9.57 7.33 5.93
N THR A 553 10.07 6.13 5.65
CA THR A 553 11.31 5.63 6.24
C THR A 553 12.54 6.41 5.78
N SER A 554 12.53 6.95 4.57
CA SER A 554 13.59 7.82 4.07
C SER A 554 13.55 9.19 4.75
N TYR A 555 12.36 9.76 4.98
CA TYR A 555 12.20 10.95 5.82
C TYR A 555 12.71 10.70 7.25
N ASP A 556 12.36 9.54 7.84
CA ASP A 556 12.84 9.16 9.17
C ASP A 556 14.37 9.10 9.21
N ALA A 557 15.02 8.51 8.20
CA ALA A 557 16.48 8.45 8.11
C ALA A 557 17.11 9.83 7.91
N PHE A 558 16.58 10.66 7.01
CA PHE A 558 17.06 12.01 6.77
C PHE A 558 16.89 12.93 7.98
N ASP A 559 15.82 12.75 8.76
CA ASP A 559 15.64 13.49 10.00
C ASP A 559 16.79 13.26 10.99
N TYR A 560 17.35 12.05 10.98
CA TYR A 560 18.53 11.66 11.75
C TYR A 560 19.86 11.84 10.99
N ASN A 561 19.87 12.50 9.84
CA ASN A 561 21.04 12.70 8.98
C ASN A 561 21.67 11.39 8.46
N ILE A 562 20.94 10.28 8.47
CA ILE A 562 21.44 8.97 8.03
C ILE A 562 21.41 8.89 6.49
N PRO A 563 22.54 8.49 5.85
CA PRO A 563 22.57 8.26 4.41
C PRO A 563 21.61 7.12 4.02
N VAL A 564 20.85 7.33 2.96
CA VAL A 564 19.93 6.33 2.41
C VAL A 564 20.42 5.94 1.03
N ILE A 565 20.90 4.72 0.86
CA ILE A 565 21.27 4.22 -0.48
C ILE A 565 19.99 3.90 -1.23
N THR A 566 19.85 4.44 -2.43
CA THR A 566 18.66 4.27 -3.27
C THR A 566 19.02 4.05 -4.73
N MET A 567 18.17 3.29 -5.43
CA MET A 567 18.29 3.04 -6.87
C MET A 567 17.48 4.08 -7.64
N ASP A 568 18.07 4.74 -8.66
CA ASP A 568 17.37 5.76 -9.49
C ASP A 568 17.03 5.27 -10.90
N ASN A 569 17.13 3.97 -11.17
CA ASN A 569 16.79 3.38 -12.48
C ASN A 569 15.34 2.89 -12.58
N CYS A 570 14.51 3.13 -11.59
CA CYS A 570 13.08 2.76 -11.62
C CYS A 570 12.28 3.76 -12.47
N GLU A 571 11.39 3.25 -13.32
CA GLU A 571 10.51 4.09 -14.15
C GLU A 571 9.24 4.53 -13.41
N PHE A 572 8.90 3.84 -12.32
CA PHE A 572 7.64 4.04 -11.59
C PHE A 572 7.85 4.83 -10.31
N LEU A 573 6.82 5.58 -9.94
CA LEU A 573 6.74 6.43 -8.75
C LEU A 573 7.27 5.75 -7.48
N HIS A 574 6.85 4.52 -7.22
CA HIS A 574 7.18 3.80 -5.99
C HIS A 574 8.68 3.49 -5.78
N GLY A 575 9.48 3.55 -6.83
CA GLY A 575 10.95 3.37 -6.75
C GLY A 575 11.74 4.67 -6.75
N ARG A 576 11.09 5.83 -6.82
CA ARG A 576 11.75 7.13 -7.06
C ARG A 576 11.67 8.11 -5.88
N PHE A 577 10.96 7.78 -4.83
CA PHE A 577 10.74 8.70 -3.70
C PHE A 577 12.04 9.17 -3.05
N THR A 578 12.92 8.26 -2.68
CA THR A 578 14.17 8.59 -1.98
C THR A 578 15.11 9.43 -2.87
N SER A 579 15.27 9.04 -4.14
CA SER A 579 16.06 9.83 -5.10
C SER A 579 15.47 11.23 -5.31
N GLY A 580 14.13 11.33 -5.37
CA GLY A 580 13.41 12.62 -5.45
C GLY A 580 13.66 13.51 -4.24
N LEU A 581 13.68 12.94 -3.02
CA LEU A 581 14.03 13.69 -1.81
C LEU A 581 15.47 14.21 -1.84
N TYR A 582 16.44 13.41 -2.30
CA TYR A 582 17.81 13.88 -2.53
C TYR A 582 17.87 15.01 -3.56
N LYS A 583 17.13 14.87 -4.66
CA LYS A 583 17.04 15.91 -5.70
C LYS A 583 16.46 17.21 -5.14
N LYS A 584 15.39 17.14 -4.35
CA LYS A 584 14.81 18.31 -3.67
C LYS A 584 15.79 18.98 -2.72
N MET A 585 16.61 18.22 -2.02
CA MET A 585 17.70 18.75 -1.20
C MET A 585 18.85 19.36 -2.02
N GLY A 586 18.81 19.29 -3.36
CA GLY A 586 19.92 19.74 -4.24
C GLY A 586 21.15 18.84 -4.14
N LEU A 587 20.97 17.57 -3.80
CA LEU A 587 22.01 16.54 -3.70
C LEU A 587 21.96 15.58 -4.88
N TYR A 588 21.87 16.12 -6.12
CA TYR A 588 21.73 15.35 -7.36
C TYR A 588 22.88 14.36 -7.60
N ASN A 589 24.09 14.71 -7.24
CA ASN A 589 25.29 13.93 -7.42
C ASN A 589 25.76 13.31 -6.09
N CYS A 590 24.81 12.98 -5.22
CA CYS A 590 25.14 12.29 -3.98
C CYS A 590 25.58 10.85 -4.28
N GLU A 591 26.62 10.41 -3.62
CA GLU A 591 27.12 9.03 -3.71
C GLU A 591 26.04 7.98 -3.36
N CYS A 592 24.99 8.39 -2.64
CA CYS A 592 23.89 7.50 -2.23
C CYS A 592 22.88 7.18 -3.35
N ILE A 593 22.91 7.89 -4.48
CA ILE A 593 22.03 7.64 -5.64
C ILE A 593 22.80 6.79 -6.64
N VAL A 594 22.36 5.57 -6.89
CA VAL A 594 23.03 4.58 -7.72
C VAL A 594 22.11 4.04 -8.81
N ASN A 595 22.69 3.45 -9.86
CA ASN A 595 21.95 2.97 -11.03
C ASN A 595 22.02 1.45 -11.22
N THR A 596 22.95 0.77 -10.54
CA THR A 596 23.12 -0.68 -10.66
C THR A 596 23.17 -1.38 -9.30
N PRO A 597 22.73 -2.66 -9.21
CA PRO A 597 22.85 -3.45 -7.99
C PRO A 597 24.28 -3.57 -7.45
N GLU A 598 25.27 -3.63 -8.34
CA GLU A 598 26.70 -3.71 -7.98
C GLU A 598 27.16 -2.42 -7.32
N GLU A 599 26.80 -1.26 -7.89
CA GLU A 599 27.07 0.05 -7.27
C GLU A 599 26.37 0.17 -5.93
N TYR A 600 25.12 -0.30 -5.84
CA TYR A 600 24.33 -0.28 -4.60
C TYR A 600 25.10 -0.94 -3.45
N ALA A 601 25.53 -2.19 -3.63
CA ALA A 601 26.24 -2.94 -2.59
C ALA A 601 27.61 -2.33 -2.29
N LYS A 602 28.35 -1.90 -3.30
CA LYS A 602 29.66 -1.27 -3.17
C LYS A 602 29.60 0.05 -2.40
N ILE A 603 28.70 0.95 -2.78
CA ILE A 603 28.58 2.26 -2.13
C ILE A 603 28.03 2.12 -0.71
N ALA A 604 27.04 1.26 -0.50
CA ALA A 604 26.52 0.98 0.84
C ALA A 604 27.66 0.53 1.79
N SER A 605 28.47 -0.46 1.38
CA SER A 605 29.59 -0.95 2.18
C SER A 605 30.67 0.11 2.37
N GLN A 606 31.01 0.89 1.35
CA GLN A 606 31.99 1.98 1.47
C GLN A 606 31.56 3.03 2.50
N ILE A 607 30.27 3.43 2.51
CA ILE A 607 29.76 4.40 3.50
C ILE A 607 29.74 3.76 4.90
N GLY A 608 29.37 2.49 5.01
CA GLY A 608 29.39 1.77 6.29
C GLY A 608 30.79 1.70 6.91
N ILE A 609 31.81 1.40 6.12
CA ILE A 609 33.19 1.21 6.57
C ILE A 609 33.92 2.56 6.73
N ASN A 610 33.73 3.50 5.79
CA ASN A 610 34.47 4.75 5.75
C ASN A 610 33.78 5.86 6.52
N GLU A 611 34.18 6.06 7.75
CA GLU A 611 33.62 7.06 8.64
C GLU A 611 33.74 8.50 8.10
N LYS A 612 34.84 8.84 7.44
CA LYS A 612 35.04 10.19 6.85
C LYS A 612 34.04 10.45 5.72
N LEU A 613 33.85 9.47 4.84
CA LEU A 613 32.86 9.56 3.76
C LEU A 613 31.44 9.70 4.35
N ARG A 614 31.10 8.84 5.30
CA ARG A 614 29.80 8.89 5.98
C ARG A 614 29.55 10.24 6.65
N HIS A 615 30.52 10.78 7.38
CA HIS A 615 30.39 12.10 8.01
C HIS A 615 30.21 13.23 6.99
N LYS A 616 30.89 13.18 5.84
CA LYS A 616 30.67 14.13 4.73
C LYS A 616 29.23 14.10 4.27
N ILE A 617 28.68 12.90 4.05
CA ILE A 617 27.30 12.73 3.57
C ILE A 617 26.28 13.17 4.64
N ASN A 618 26.47 12.77 5.90
CA ASN A 618 25.63 13.16 7.02
C ASN A 618 25.53 14.69 7.14
N ARG A 619 26.67 15.38 7.02
CA ARG A 619 26.72 16.85 7.07
C ARG A 619 25.98 17.49 5.90
N ASN A 620 26.11 16.93 4.69
CA ASN A 620 25.39 17.43 3.52
C ASN A 620 23.85 17.28 3.71
N ILE A 621 23.41 16.16 4.25
CA ILE A 621 21.99 15.94 4.60
C ILE A 621 21.56 16.93 5.67
N GLU A 622 22.32 17.06 6.76
CA GLU A 622 22.02 17.98 7.86
C GLU A 622 21.80 19.43 7.40
N MET A 623 22.67 19.93 6.53
CA MET A 623 22.57 21.30 6.00
C MET A 623 21.35 21.51 5.10
N LYS A 624 20.83 20.46 4.45
CA LYS A 624 19.85 20.59 3.38
C LYS A 624 18.49 19.93 3.67
N LYS A 625 18.38 19.08 4.68
CA LYS A 625 17.14 18.35 4.99
C LYS A 625 15.93 19.24 5.27
N ASN A 626 16.14 20.47 5.71
CA ASN A 626 15.06 21.44 5.93
C ASN A 626 14.28 21.74 4.63
N LEU A 627 14.87 21.50 3.45
CA LEU A 627 14.19 21.68 2.16
C LEU A 627 13.10 20.62 1.89
N ILE A 628 13.13 19.49 2.58
CA ILE A 628 12.12 18.43 2.43
C ILE A 628 11.11 18.39 3.58
N PHE A 629 11.38 19.11 4.67
CA PHE A 629 10.44 19.20 5.79
C PHE A 629 9.68 20.53 5.78
N GLN A 630 8.38 20.47 6.10
CA GLN A 630 7.50 21.64 6.23
C GLN A 630 7.49 22.54 4.98
N GLU A 631 7.50 21.93 3.80
CA GLU A 631 7.54 22.63 2.51
C GLU A 631 6.25 23.41 2.25
N GLN A 632 6.33 24.74 2.30
CA GLN A 632 5.18 25.64 2.11
C GLN A 632 4.68 25.65 0.66
N GLU A 633 5.58 25.49 -0.31
CA GLU A 633 5.25 25.41 -1.73
C GLU A 633 4.22 24.29 -2.01
N SER A 634 4.34 23.17 -1.32
CA SER A 634 3.36 22.08 -1.42
C SER A 634 1.94 22.54 -1.04
N VAL A 635 1.81 23.33 0.02
CA VAL A 635 0.51 23.87 0.44
C VAL A 635 -0.03 24.86 -0.59
N LEU A 636 0.83 25.70 -1.15
CA LEU A 636 0.45 26.69 -2.17
C LEU A 636 -0.05 25.98 -3.44
N GLU A 637 0.69 24.98 -3.93
CA GLU A 637 0.28 24.24 -5.15
C GLU A 637 -1.04 23.48 -4.95
N TRP A 638 -1.29 22.91 -3.77
CA TRP A 638 -2.61 22.33 -3.49
C TRP A 638 -3.72 23.39 -3.52
N ASN A 639 -3.50 24.58 -2.94
CA ASN A 639 -4.47 25.68 -3.01
C ASN A 639 -4.68 26.13 -4.46
N ASP A 640 -3.63 26.32 -5.23
CA ASP A 640 -3.69 26.72 -6.64
C ASP A 640 -4.41 25.67 -7.50
N PHE A 641 -4.14 24.39 -7.26
CA PHE A 641 -4.84 23.32 -7.94
C PHE A 641 -6.36 23.42 -7.71
N PHE A 642 -6.81 23.50 -6.45
CA PHE A 642 -8.24 23.60 -6.17
C PHE A 642 -8.87 24.94 -6.65
N GLN A 643 -8.09 25.97 -6.84
CA GLN A 643 -8.57 27.24 -7.38
C GLN A 643 -8.79 27.15 -8.89
N ASN A 644 -7.91 26.47 -9.62
CA ASN A 644 -7.86 26.46 -11.10
C ASN A 644 -8.70 25.36 -11.73
N TYR A 645 -9.04 24.32 -10.99
CA TYR A 645 -9.86 23.20 -11.43
C TYR A 645 -11.22 23.22 -10.74
#